data_962ba4aa304282fa6493d2fb9e446f61
#
_entry.id   962ba4aa304282fa6493d2fb9e446f61
#
_cell.length_a   1.000
_cell.length_b   1.000
_cell.length_c   1.000
_cell.angle_alpha   90.00
_cell.angle_beta   90.00
_cell.angle_gamma   90.00
#
_symmetry.space_group_name_H-M   'P 1'
#
loop_
_entity.id
_entity.type
_entity.pdbx_description
1 polymer ?
#
loop_
_entity_poly.entity_id
_entity_poly.type
_entity_poly.pdbx_seq_one_letter_code
_entity_poly.pdbx_strand_id
1 'polypeptide(L)'
;MSCIDLDPKGDAAAMVGGLCDELLTGDGENEIAHRHGERLVARLVRGPRPRPDRLVVPDADNVGLEIRERGSLDQLVIAPAPLEAPQAGEVQLRVRATGLNFRDVLIALGEFPGDPGPLGNECSGEVLAVGPGVADFAPGDRVCALANGSFMRVLTIDQRLVAPIGQLGMVEAATLPIAFLTAGYALLHLARLQPGERVLIHAGSGGVGQAAIQIALRAGAKVYATASRGKWHLLRSLGVSWIYDSRSLDFAEAIRRDTDGAGIDVVLNSLTGEGFVESSLGLLGAGGRFVEISKRGALAAEEVSARRDDLAYWALDLGEVRHAAPAQLGALLRRLIHDVAAGHLRPLPRSVYSLSDAPRAFRTMQQGLHTGKIVLTPPPCTALRADGSYLITGGLGGLGLAVACWLAERGAEHLVLIGRSAPGPEAERQLAALAARGVEVRVERLDISDEAALAAAITRLQSPLRGVVHAAGMLDDGLLTQLTPERFSRVLAPKLMGAWALHRATRTCPLDFFVNFSSAAALLGSAGQANHAAANAFLDAFARHRQAEGLPGQSINWGAWTDIGAAADPELAASLARKGLGGINPTDGLAALAFLLAREEPQAGLLPIDWGRFLSRQIDGRCPPFFEALRGASNSEAHVPAPGIPPAEALRQRLATGDDPGAALLEYLEIRVALLLGLRREQLDSRCPLRHLGLDSLMAVELRHHLRRDLEVDVPLPDLLGDMILTELQDRLQESPSLRQAAATGMSSATAGGWKEMEL
;
A
#
# COMPACT_ATOMS: atom_id res chain seq x y z
N MET A 1 -27.19 8.65 17.15
CA MET A 1 -25.83 8.42 17.74
C MET A 1 -24.86 8.49 16.59
N SER A 2 -23.87 9.36 16.65
CA SER A 2 -22.84 9.50 15.63
C SER A 2 -21.51 8.98 16.14
N CYS A 3 -20.77 8.28 15.31
CA CYS A 3 -19.41 7.83 15.57
C CYS A 3 -18.45 8.75 14.79
N ILE A 4 -17.56 9.43 15.49
CA ILE A 4 -16.60 10.37 14.90
C ILE A 4 -15.20 9.84 15.20
N ASP A 5 -14.49 9.47 14.15
CA ASP A 5 -13.12 8.98 14.20
C ASP A 5 -12.16 10.14 13.85
N LEU A 6 -11.46 10.65 14.86
CA LEU A 6 -10.54 11.76 14.72
C LEU A 6 -9.19 11.32 14.15
N ASP A 7 -8.48 12.22 13.46
CA ASP A 7 -7.19 11.93 12.87
C ASP A 7 -6.13 11.66 13.95
N PRO A 8 -5.59 10.45 14.09
CA PRO A 8 -4.59 10.12 15.10
C PRO A 8 -3.25 10.86 14.89
N LYS A 9 -3.06 11.49 13.73
CA LYS A 9 -1.88 12.30 13.39
C LYS A 9 -2.17 13.80 13.42
N GLY A 10 -3.42 14.19 13.69
CA GLY A 10 -3.84 15.58 13.81
C GLY A 10 -3.32 16.23 15.09
N ASP A 11 -3.14 17.53 15.09
CA ASP A 11 -2.91 18.27 16.34
C ASP A 11 -4.22 18.40 17.15
N ALA A 12 -4.09 18.65 18.45
CA ALA A 12 -5.24 18.71 19.34
C ALA A 12 -6.23 19.83 18.96
N ALA A 13 -5.76 20.97 18.43
CA ALA A 13 -6.62 22.07 18.04
C ALA A 13 -7.45 21.71 16.80
N ALA A 14 -6.84 21.07 15.79
CA ALA A 14 -7.53 20.59 14.61
C ALA A 14 -8.56 19.50 14.95
N MET A 15 -8.22 18.58 15.87
CA MET A 15 -9.15 17.55 16.33
C MET A 15 -10.36 18.15 17.06
N VAL A 16 -10.14 19.13 17.96
CA VAL A 16 -11.22 19.82 18.66
C VAL A 16 -12.07 20.63 17.70
N GLY A 17 -11.45 21.34 16.75
CA GLY A 17 -12.16 22.07 15.69
C GLY A 17 -13.08 21.16 14.89
N GLY A 18 -12.55 20.06 14.36
CA GLY A 18 -13.33 19.08 13.62
C GLY A 18 -14.48 18.46 14.43
N LEU A 19 -14.27 18.19 15.73
CA LEU A 19 -15.34 17.71 16.61
C LEU A 19 -16.44 18.76 16.82
N CYS A 20 -16.07 20.04 17.02
CA CYS A 20 -17.02 21.12 17.16
C CYS A 20 -17.84 21.31 15.88
N ASP A 21 -17.20 21.26 14.72
CA ASP A 21 -17.87 21.37 13.43
C ASP A 21 -18.90 20.26 13.24
N GLU A 22 -18.57 19.00 13.60
CA GLU A 22 -19.51 17.86 13.51
C GLU A 22 -20.69 18.01 14.45
N LEU A 23 -20.48 18.53 15.67
CA LEU A 23 -21.58 18.76 16.63
C LEU A 23 -22.56 19.84 16.14
N LEU A 24 -22.10 20.73 15.29
CA LEU A 24 -22.91 21.83 14.72
C LEU A 24 -23.49 21.47 13.35
N THR A 25 -22.94 20.48 12.66
CA THR A 25 -23.39 20.03 11.34
C THR A 25 -24.57 19.07 11.48
N GLY A 26 -25.72 19.45 11.01
CA GLY A 26 -26.96 18.65 11.10
C GLY A 26 -27.29 17.90 9.81
N ASP A 27 -26.31 17.32 9.11
CA ASP A 27 -26.49 16.66 7.79
C ASP A 27 -27.01 15.20 7.89
N GLY A 28 -27.13 14.67 9.09
CA GLY A 28 -27.64 13.31 9.35
C GLY A 28 -26.59 12.20 9.19
N GLU A 29 -25.32 12.53 8.95
CA GLU A 29 -24.24 11.55 8.94
C GLU A 29 -24.01 11.00 10.35
N ASN A 30 -23.72 9.70 10.43
CA ASN A 30 -23.53 9.00 11.70
C ASN A 30 -22.22 8.18 11.78
N GLU A 31 -21.50 8.05 10.68
CA GLU A 31 -20.18 7.41 10.59
C GLU A 31 -19.21 8.33 9.85
N ILE A 32 -18.44 9.08 10.62
CA ILE A 32 -17.60 10.18 10.14
C ILE A 32 -16.16 9.93 10.55
N ALA A 33 -15.22 10.22 9.67
CA ALA A 33 -13.79 10.23 10.00
C ALA A 33 -13.14 11.52 9.50
N HIS A 34 -12.19 12.03 10.29
CA HIS A 34 -11.33 13.13 9.89
C HIS A 34 -9.93 12.60 9.59
N ARG A 35 -9.38 12.92 8.43
CA ARG A 35 -8.03 12.54 8.01
C ARG A 35 -7.39 13.68 7.21
N HIS A 36 -6.22 14.12 7.64
CA HIS A 36 -5.45 15.16 6.93
C HIS A 36 -6.25 16.44 6.63
N GLY A 37 -7.16 16.82 7.53
CA GLY A 37 -8.04 17.99 7.35
C GLY A 37 -9.26 17.72 6.46
N GLU A 38 -9.45 16.52 5.95
CA GLU A 38 -10.62 16.12 5.17
C GLU A 38 -11.66 15.41 6.05
N ARG A 39 -12.93 15.72 5.82
CA ARG A 39 -14.08 15.02 6.39
C ARG A 39 -14.48 13.86 5.47
N LEU A 40 -14.47 12.65 5.99
CA LEU A 40 -14.83 11.43 5.30
C LEU A 40 -16.11 10.85 5.91
N VAL A 41 -16.97 10.28 5.08
CA VAL A 41 -18.19 9.61 5.49
C VAL A 41 -18.27 8.21 4.93
N ALA A 42 -18.83 7.28 5.70
CA ALA A 42 -18.95 5.89 5.27
C ALA A 42 -20.10 5.72 4.27
N ARG A 43 -19.89 4.87 3.25
CA ARG A 43 -20.92 4.48 2.26
C ARG A 43 -20.79 3.01 1.91
N LEU A 44 -21.90 2.29 2.00
CA LEU A 44 -21.98 0.94 1.47
C LEU A 44 -22.22 1.02 -0.05
N VAL A 45 -21.33 0.41 -0.81
CA VAL A 45 -21.38 0.42 -2.27
C VAL A 45 -21.41 -0.99 -2.83
N ARG A 46 -22.02 -1.21 -3.99
CA ARG A 46 -21.92 -2.50 -4.67
C ARG A 46 -20.47 -2.71 -5.12
N GLY A 47 -19.93 -3.87 -4.80
CA GLY A 47 -18.61 -4.29 -5.24
C GLY A 47 -18.64 -5.42 -6.27
N PRO A 48 -17.50 -5.74 -6.89
CA PRO A 48 -16.30 -4.93 -6.87
C PRO A 48 -16.45 -3.74 -7.82
N ARG A 49 -16.16 -2.53 -7.36
CA ARG A 49 -15.99 -1.41 -8.29
C ARG A 49 -14.59 -1.52 -8.87
N PRO A 50 -14.40 -1.55 -10.19
CA PRO A 50 -13.09 -1.32 -10.78
C PRO A 50 -12.57 0.02 -10.24
N ARG A 51 -11.45 0.03 -9.58
CA ARG A 51 -10.73 1.28 -9.33
C ARG A 51 -9.94 1.56 -10.60
N PRO A 52 -10.23 2.64 -11.32
CA PRO A 52 -9.58 2.93 -12.61
C PRO A 52 -8.06 3.14 -12.46
N ASP A 53 -7.61 3.44 -11.25
CA ASP A 53 -6.22 3.67 -10.85
C ASP A 53 -5.50 2.39 -10.36
N ARG A 54 -6.20 1.24 -10.31
CA ARG A 54 -5.65 -0.02 -9.83
C ARG A 54 -5.25 -0.94 -10.98
N LEU A 55 -4.02 -1.46 -10.92
CA LEU A 55 -3.49 -2.36 -11.94
C LEU A 55 -4.17 -3.73 -11.87
N VAL A 56 -4.44 -4.31 -13.04
CA VAL A 56 -4.96 -5.67 -13.16
C VAL A 56 -3.82 -6.66 -12.95
N VAL A 57 -4.04 -7.63 -12.08
CA VAL A 57 -3.08 -8.71 -11.82
C VAL A 57 -3.39 -9.88 -12.78
N PRO A 58 -2.47 -10.29 -13.66
CA PRO A 58 -2.69 -11.43 -14.52
C PRO A 58 -2.66 -12.75 -13.72
N ASP A 59 -3.37 -13.75 -14.23
CA ASP A 59 -3.32 -15.11 -13.69
C ASP A 59 -2.04 -15.82 -14.17
N ALA A 60 -0.97 -15.68 -13.38
CA ALA A 60 0.33 -16.28 -13.65
C ALA A 60 1.04 -16.63 -12.34
N ASP A 61 1.92 -17.65 -12.39
CA ASP A 61 2.68 -18.12 -11.22
C ASP A 61 3.59 -17.02 -10.66
N ASN A 62 4.26 -16.29 -11.54
CA ASN A 62 5.05 -15.13 -11.18
C ASN A 62 4.58 -13.89 -11.95
N VAL A 63 4.48 -12.77 -11.24
CA VAL A 63 4.09 -11.49 -11.79
C VAL A 63 5.02 -10.39 -11.27
N GLY A 64 5.23 -9.36 -12.08
CA GLY A 64 6.06 -8.21 -11.73
C GLY A 64 5.48 -6.90 -12.24
N LEU A 65 5.88 -5.80 -11.60
CA LEU A 65 5.54 -4.45 -12.04
C LEU A 65 6.52 -4.02 -13.13
N GLU A 66 5.95 -3.62 -14.24
CA GLU A 66 6.70 -3.12 -15.40
C GLU A 66 6.16 -1.76 -15.84
N ILE A 67 6.91 -1.09 -16.69
CA ILE A 67 6.46 0.11 -17.35
C ILE A 67 6.51 -0.10 -18.86
N ARG A 68 5.38 0.04 -19.53
CA ARG A 68 5.28 -0.16 -20.99
C ARG A 68 5.99 0.93 -21.76
N GLU A 69 5.80 2.17 -21.34
CA GLU A 69 6.40 3.35 -21.94
C GLU A 69 6.79 4.34 -20.85
N ARG A 70 8.05 4.75 -20.81
CA ARG A 70 8.54 5.71 -19.84
C ARG A 70 8.01 7.11 -20.16
N GLY A 71 7.81 7.93 -19.12
CA GLY A 71 7.33 9.30 -19.22
C GLY A 71 6.01 9.54 -18.50
N SER A 72 5.27 8.48 -18.14
CA SER A 72 4.02 8.59 -17.40
C SER A 72 3.81 7.41 -16.46
N LEU A 73 3.36 7.69 -15.23
CA LEU A 73 3.00 6.67 -14.24
C LEU A 73 1.75 5.85 -14.63
N ASP A 74 0.95 6.34 -15.57
CA ASP A 74 -0.21 5.61 -16.12
C ASP A 74 0.21 4.41 -16.98
N GLN A 75 1.48 4.31 -17.35
CA GLN A 75 2.02 3.20 -18.13
C GLN A 75 2.54 2.03 -17.26
N LEU A 76 2.43 2.16 -15.95
CA LEU A 76 2.71 1.05 -15.04
C LEU A 76 1.70 -0.07 -15.25
N VAL A 77 2.19 -1.31 -15.33
CA VAL A 77 1.37 -2.52 -15.50
C VAL A 77 1.94 -3.65 -14.66
N ILE A 78 1.09 -4.59 -14.26
CA ILE A 78 1.55 -5.88 -13.73
C ILE A 78 1.52 -6.88 -14.89
N ALA A 79 2.65 -7.51 -15.17
CA ALA A 79 2.83 -8.48 -16.24
C ALA A 79 3.33 -9.81 -15.69
N PRO A 80 3.14 -10.94 -16.42
CA PRO A 80 3.81 -12.19 -16.12
C PRO A 80 5.33 -12.01 -16.13
N ALA A 81 6.02 -12.56 -15.13
CA ALA A 81 7.46 -12.46 -14.97
C ALA A 81 8.13 -13.84 -15.04
N PRO A 82 9.40 -13.93 -15.47
CA PRO A 82 10.13 -15.18 -15.50
C PRO A 82 10.21 -15.83 -14.10
N LEU A 83 10.19 -17.16 -14.07
CA LEU A 83 10.45 -17.96 -12.87
C LEU A 83 11.65 -18.87 -13.15
N GLU A 84 12.84 -18.37 -12.83
CA GLU A 84 14.09 -19.07 -13.11
C GLU A 84 14.60 -19.76 -11.84
N ALA A 85 15.10 -21.01 -12.00
CA ALA A 85 15.75 -21.72 -10.92
C ALA A 85 17.08 -21.01 -10.52
N PRO A 86 17.43 -20.97 -9.23
CA PRO A 86 18.64 -20.29 -8.78
C PRO A 86 19.91 -21.01 -9.28
N GLN A 87 20.83 -20.22 -9.84
CA GLN A 87 22.15 -20.65 -10.28
C GLN A 87 23.13 -20.80 -9.09
N ALA A 88 24.37 -21.22 -9.36
CA ALA A 88 25.38 -21.33 -8.31
C ALA A 88 25.60 -20.00 -7.58
N GLY A 89 25.49 -20.02 -6.25
CA GLY A 89 25.63 -18.83 -5.40
C GLY A 89 24.39 -17.92 -5.36
N GLU A 90 23.26 -18.33 -5.94
CA GLU A 90 22.01 -17.58 -5.92
C GLU A 90 20.98 -18.21 -4.98
N VAL A 91 20.07 -17.39 -4.51
CA VAL A 91 18.89 -17.77 -3.75
C VAL A 91 17.63 -17.27 -4.46
N GLN A 92 16.59 -18.08 -4.47
CA GLN A 92 15.28 -17.67 -4.95
C GLN A 92 14.39 -17.28 -3.77
N LEU A 93 13.80 -16.10 -3.85
CA LEU A 93 12.99 -15.51 -2.80
C LEU A 93 11.53 -15.40 -3.22
N ARG A 94 10.62 -15.76 -2.35
CA ARG A 94 9.24 -15.29 -2.39
C ARG A 94 9.21 -13.90 -1.76
N VAL A 95 9.03 -12.88 -2.55
CA VAL A 95 8.95 -11.50 -2.08
C VAL A 95 7.64 -11.31 -1.30
N ARG A 96 7.75 -10.78 -0.09
CA ARG A 96 6.62 -10.44 0.78
C ARG A 96 6.40 -8.93 0.90
N ALA A 97 7.47 -8.17 0.78
CA ALA A 97 7.42 -6.72 0.76
C ALA A 97 8.62 -6.17 0.00
N THR A 98 8.45 -5.04 -0.67
CA THR A 98 9.51 -4.36 -1.42
C THR A 98 9.44 -2.86 -1.20
N GLY A 99 10.59 -2.22 -1.05
CA GLY A 99 10.69 -0.78 -0.81
C GLY A 99 10.65 0.00 -2.12
N LEU A 100 9.76 0.99 -2.21
CA LEU A 100 9.77 1.98 -3.28
C LEU A 100 10.84 3.03 -3.01
N ASN A 101 11.59 3.40 -4.04
CA ASN A 101 12.62 4.42 -3.99
C ASN A 101 12.37 5.50 -5.03
N PHE A 102 12.86 6.72 -4.79
CA PHE A 102 12.68 7.83 -5.73
C PHE A 102 13.32 7.54 -7.11
N ARG A 103 14.35 6.70 -7.13
CA ARG A 103 14.94 6.14 -8.37
C ARG A 103 13.87 5.46 -9.24
N ASP A 104 12.96 4.70 -8.67
CA ASP A 104 11.92 3.98 -9.41
C ASP A 104 10.95 4.97 -10.07
N VAL A 105 10.64 6.08 -9.38
CA VAL A 105 9.83 7.18 -9.95
C VAL A 105 10.56 7.85 -11.12
N LEU A 106 11.86 8.15 -10.97
CA LEU A 106 12.66 8.71 -12.05
C LEU A 106 12.75 7.78 -13.28
N ILE A 107 12.87 6.46 -13.03
CA ILE A 107 12.87 5.45 -14.10
C ILE A 107 11.52 5.47 -14.84
N ALA A 108 10.42 5.47 -14.08
CA ALA A 108 9.08 5.45 -14.66
C ALA A 108 8.79 6.71 -15.48
N LEU A 109 9.30 7.87 -15.05
CA LEU A 109 9.16 9.13 -15.77
C LEU A 109 10.20 9.35 -16.88
N GLY A 110 11.14 8.40 -17.10
CA GLY A 110 12.18 8.55 -18.12
C GLY A 110 13.27 9.56 -17.79
N GLU A 111 13.34 10.00 -16.53
CA GLU A 111 14.28 11.02 -16.04
C GLU A 111 15.55 10.43 -15.39
N PHE A 112 15.64 9.11 -15.31
CA PHE A 112 16.84 8.45 -14.77
C PHE A 112 17.94 8.39 -15.86
N PRO A 113 19.16 8.88 -15.59
CA PRO A 113 20.24 8.87 -16.58
C PRO A 113 20.78 7.47 -16.80
N GLY A 114 21.08 7.14 -18.06
CA GLY A 114 21.67 5.87 -18.48
C GLY A 114 20.68 4.70 -18.56
N ASP A 115 21.18 3.47 -18.49
CA ASP A 115 20.33 2.27 -18.41
C ASP A 115 19.87 2.04 -16.98
N PRO A 116 18.58 2.22 -16.71
CA PRO A 116 18.06 2.13 -15.33
C PRO A 116 17.86 0.69 -14.85
N GLY A 117 17.83 -0.30 -15.74
CA GLY A 117 17.40 -1.67 -15.42
C GLY A 117 15.93 -1.76 -15.02
N PRO A 118 15.50 -2.89 -14.40
CA PRO A 118 14.14 -3.11 -13.96
C PRO A 118 13.79 -2.28 -12.71
N LEU A 119 12.49 -2.07 -12.49
CA LEU A 119 11.93 -1.41 -11.29
C LEU A 119 12.12 -2.23 -10.02
N GLY A 120 12.35 -1.54 -8.90
CA GLY A 120 12.56 -2.15 -7.58
C GLY A 120 14.02 -2.47 -7.30
N ASN A 121 14.47 -2.15 -6.08
CA ASN A 121 15.89 -2.27 -5.71
C ASN A 121 16.12 -2.94 -4.35
N GLU A 122 15.09 -3.25 -3.62
CA GLU A 122 15.15 -3.88 -2.30
C GLU A 122 13.88 -4.67 -1.99
N CYS A 123 14.02 -5.74 -1.24
CA CYS A 123 12.87 -6.49 -0.78
C CYS A 123 13.13 -7.20 0.55
N SER A 124 12.09 -7.78 1.09
CA SER A 124 12.12 -8.82 2.11
C SER A 124 11.23 -9.97 1.68
N GLY A 125 11.57 -11.15 2.12
CA GLY A 125 10.85 -12.34 1.71
C GLY A 125 11.33 -13.60 2.40
N GLU A 126 10.91 -14.71 1.85
CA GLU A 126 11.19 -16.06 2.30
C GLU A 126 12.01 -16.79 1.23
N VAL A 127 13.05 -17.47 1.60
CA VAL A 127 13.84 -18.32 0.69
C VAL A 127 12.96 -19.48 0.23
N LEU A 128 12.80 -19.63 -1.09
CA LEU A 128 12.08 -20.75 -1.72
C LEU A 128 13.01 -21.88 -2.10
N ALA A 129 14.16 -21.51 -2.67
CA ALA A 129 15.16 -22.47 -3.15
C ALA A 129 16.55 -21.83 -3.08
N VAL A 130 17.57 -22.66 -3.05
CA VAL A 130 18.97 -22.24 -3.06
C VAL A 130 19.71 -22.94 -4.20
N GLY A 131 20.59 -22.21 -4.85
CA GLY A 131 21.44 -22.73 -5.91
C GLY A 131 22.65 -23.51 -5.36
N PRO A 132 23.39 -24.20 -6.21
CA PRO A 132 24.61 -24.91 -5.81
C PRO A 132 25.61 -24.00 -5.10
N GLY A 133 26.24 -24.48 -4.02
CA GLY A 133 27.26 -23.74 -3.26
C GLY A 133 26.72 -22.72 -2.26
N VAL A 134 25.41 -22.58 -2.10
CA VAL A 134 24.79 -21.79 -1.05
C VAL A 134 24.72 -22.63 0.23
N ALA A 135 25.40 -22.21 1.28
CA ALA A 135 25.42 -22.88 2.58
C ALA A 135 24.80 -22.05 3.71
N ASP A 136 24.70 -20.73 3.52
CA ASP A 136 24.26 -19.79 4.56
C ASP A 136 22.73 -19.65 4.64
N PHE A 137 21.99 -20.19 3.69
CA PHE A 137 20.53 -20.07 3.60
C PHE A 137 19.87 -21.41 3.27
N ALA A 138 18.66 -21.59 3.78
CA ALA A 138 17.80 -22.73 3.51
C ALA A 138 16.37 -22.28 3.13
N PRO A 139 15.59 -23.11 2.39
CA PRO A 139 14.18 -22.85 2.17
C PRO A 139 13.44 -22.60 3.49
N GLY A 140 12.62 -21.55 3.52
CA GLY A 140 11.91 -21.09 4.72
C GLY A 140 12.59 -19.96 5.48
N ASP A 141 13.87 -19.68 5.23
CA ASP A 141 14.57 -18.57 5.88
C ASP A 141 13.95 -17.23 5.52
N ARG A 142 13.83 -16.38 6.54
CA ARG A 142 13.29 -15.03 6.44
C ARG A 142 14.41 -14.02 6.23
N VAL A 143 14.37 -13.31 5.13
CA VAL A 143 15.50 -12.48 4.68
C VAL A 143 15.04 -11.12 4.15
N CYS A 144 15.97 -10.16 4.10
CA CYS A 144 15.88 -8.99 3.25
C CYS A 144 17.07 -8.94 2.29
N ALA A 145 16.91 -8.20 1.20
CA ALA A 145 17.90 -8.18 0.14
C ALA A 145 17.99 -6.83 -0.57
N LEU A 146 19.18 -6.52 -1.05
CA LEU A 146 19.42 -5.47 -2.04
C LEU A 146 19.29 -6.10 -3.44
N ALA A 147 18.15 -5.88 -4.11
CA ALA A 147 17.72 -6.68 -5.26
C ALA A 147 17.13 -5.84 -6.38
N ASN A 148 17.71 -5.90 -7.59
CA ASN A 148 17.07 -5.31 -8.78
C ASN A 148 15.84 -6.12 -9.20
N GLY A 149 14.85 -5.44 -9.75
CA GLY A 149 13.64 -6.09 -10.22
C GLY A 149 12.77 -6.62 -9.09
N SER A 150 12.87 -6.03 -7.89
CA SER A 150 12.21 -6.58 -6.70
C SER A 150 10.69 -6.38 -6.67
N PHE A 151 10.10 -5.64 -7.60
CA PHE A 151 8.64 -5.47 -7.67
C PHE A 151 7.98 -6.68 -8.35
N MET A 152 8.26 -7.87 -7.84
CA MET A 152 7.68 -9.11 -8.33
C MET A 152 7.35 -10.08 -7.20
N ARG A 153 6.62 -11.16 -7.51
CA ARG A 153 6.22 -12.16 -6.53
C ARG A 153 7.35 -13.10 -6.16
N VAL A 154 8.16 -13.50 -7.14
CA VAL A 154 9.33 -14.38 -6.95
C VAL A 154 10.54 -13.78 -7.67
N LEU A 155 11.67 -13.80 -7.00
CA LEU A 155 12.92 -13.18 -7.46
C LEU A 155 14.10 -14.10 -7.17
N THR A 156 15.05 -14.22 -8.11
CA THR A 156 16.35 -14.89 -7.90
C THR A 156 17.46 -13.86 -7.76
N ILE A 157 18.36 -14.05 -6.78
CA ILE A 157 19.36 -13.05 -6.40
C ILE A 157 20.65 -13.69 -5.86
N ASP A 158 21.76 -12.98 -6.01
CA ASP A 158 23.06 -13.30 -5.40
C ASP A 158 22.97 -13.35 -3.86
N GLN A 159 23.33 -14.49 -3.27
CA GLN A 159 23.29 -14.69 -1.82
C GLN A 159 24.11 -13.64 -1.04
N ARG A 160 25.15 -13.05 -1.63
CA ARG A 160 25.99 -12.04 -0.98
C ARG A 160 25.24 -10.77 -0.62
N LEU A 161 24.13 -10.48 -1.32
CA LEU A 161 23.28 -9.30 -1.12
C LEU A 161 22.09 -9.57 -0.20
N VAL A 162 22.03 -10.73 0.43
CA VAL A 162 20.94 -11.19 1.31
C VAL A 162 21.36 -11.18 2.78
N ALA A 163 20.46 -10.82 3.65
CA ALA A 163 20.65 -10.82 5.09
C ALA A 163 19.43 -11.42 5.83
N PRO A 164 19.65 -12.30 6.83
CA PRO A 164 18.58 -12.80 7.69
C PRO A 164 17.95 -11.66 8.51
N ILE A 165 16.63 -11.66 8.65
CA ILE A 165 15.89 -10.59 9.36
C ILE A 165 15.47 -10.98 10.78
N GLY A 166 15.68 -12.23 11.20
CA GLY A 166 15.29 -12.71 12.54
C GLY A 166 13.80 -12.49 12.81
N GLN A 167 13.47 -11.77 13.88
CA GLN A 167 12.10 -11.51 14.33
C GLN A 167 11.45 -10.27 13.71
N LEU A 168 12.16 -9.53 12.84
CA LEU A 168 11.56 -8.35 12.17
C LEU A 168 10.39 -8.76 11.28
N GLY A 169 9.38 -7.91 11.21
CA GLY A 169 8.28 -8.06 10.23
C GLY A 169 8.80 -7.87 8.80
N MET A 170 8.18 -8.54 7.81
CA MET A 170 8.61 -8.44 6.41
C MET A 170 8.58 -7.00 5.91
N VAL A 171 7.50 -6.26 6.20
CA VAL A 171 7.35 -4.86 5.79
C VAL A 171 8.37 -3.95 6.51
N GLU A 172 8.70 -4.24 7.76
CA GLU A 172 9.75 -3.53 8.49
C GLU A 172 11.12 -3.74 7.85
N ALA A 173 11.44 -4.99 7.56
CA ALA A 173 12.69 -5.38 6.94
C ALA A 173 12.87 -4.78 5.53
N ALA A 174 11.78 -4.65 4.75
CA ALA A 174 11.80 -4.01 3.43
C ALA A 174 12.10 -2.50 3.46
N THR A 175 12.07 -1.85 4.63
CA THR A 175 12.44 -0.43 4.77
C THR A 175 13.93 -0.19 4.91
N LEU A 176 14.73 -1.25 5.09
CA LEU A 176 16.10 -1.16 5.58
C LEU A 176 17.15 -1.13 4.46
N PRO A 177 17.15 -2.00 3.44
CA PRO A 177 18.33 -2.20 2.61
C PRO A 177 18.81 -0.91 1.94
N ILE A 178 18.04 -0.30 1.06
CA ILE A 178 18.48 0.89 0.32
C ILE A 178 18.73 2.08 1.26
N ALA A 179 17.80 2.37 2.17
CA ALA A 179 17.89 3.56 3.01
C ALA A 179 19.09 3.52 3.94
N PHE A 180 19.27 2.40 4.67
CA PHE A 180 20.35 2.27 5.64
C PHE A 180 21.69 1.97 4.98
N LEU A 181 21.73 1.22 3.87
CA LEU A 181 22.98 1.02 3.12
C LEU A 181 23.48 2.33 2.52
N THR A 182 22.60 3.14 1.90
CA THR A 182 23.00 4.44 1.36
C THR A 182 23.56 5.34 2.46
N ALA A 183 22.82 5.47 3.57
CA ALA A 183 23.24 6.29 4.70
C ALA A 183 24.53 5.78 5.37
N GLY A 184 24.61 4.46 5.62
CA GLY A 184 25.76 3.83 6.24
C GLY A 184 27.01 3.90 5.37
N TYR A 185 26.88 3.62 4.07
CA TYR A 185 27.99 3.71 3.14
C TYR A 185 28.49 5.16 2.99
N ALA A 186 27.55 6.12 2.85
CA ALA A 186 27.89 7.53 2.76
C ALA A 186 28.61 8.06 4.01
N LEU A 187 28.03 7.85 5.18
CA LEU A 187 28.53 8.47 6.42
C LEU A 187 29.69 7.71 7.05
N LEU A 188 29.63 6.36 7.08
CA LEU A 188 30.65 5.56 7.80
C LEU A 188 31.80 5.14 6.90
N HIS A 189 31.54 4.87 5.61
CA HIS A 189 32.60 4.38 4.70
C HIS A 189 33.25 5.51 3.92
N LEU A 190 32.48 6.37 3.22
CA LEU A 190 33.01 7.48 2.43
C LEU A 190 33.44 8.65 3.32
N ALA A 191 32.50 9.26 4.01
CA ALA A 191 32.77 10.43 4.84
C ALA A 191 33.53 10.12 6.13
N ARG A 192 33.52 8.87 6.62
CA ARG A 192 34.18 8.45 7.86
C ARG A 192 33.86 9.35 9.04
N LEU A 193 32.56 9.62 9.21
CA LEU A 193 32.01 10.52 10.23
C LEU A 193 32.54 10.18 11.62
N GLN A 194 33.07 11.19 12.34
CA GLN A 194 33.65 11.05 13.66
C GLN A 194 32.71 11.60 14.76
N PRO A 195 32.84 11.14 16.02
CA PRO A 195 32.13 11.71 17.14
C PRO A 195 32.42 13.20 17.30
N GLY A 196 31.37 13.99 17.57
CA GLY A 196 31.47 15.44 17.75
C GLY A 196 31.43 16.28 16.48
N GLU A 197 31.61 15.67 15.28
CA GLU A 197 31.49 16.36 14.01
C GLU A 197 30.05 16.83 13.74
N ARG A 198 29.94 17.89 12.95
CA ARG A 198 28.65 18.46 12.49
C ARG A 198 28.30 17.91 11.12
N VAL A 199 27.16 17.26 11.01
CA VAL A 199 26.69 16.70 9.74
C VAL A 199 25.39 17.36 9.33
N LEU A 200 25.35 17.88 8.10
CA LEU A 200 24.12 18.36 7.47
C LEU A 200 23.50 17.24 6.63
N ILE A 201 22.25 16.90 6.94
CA ILE A 201 21.47 15.88 6.24
C ILE A 201 20.29 16.55 5.57
N HIS A 202 20.30 16.60 4.24
CA HIS A 202 19.18 17.10 3.46
C HIS A 202 18.04 16.10 3.37
N ALA A 203 16.81 16.60 3.16
CA ALA A 203 15.58 15.80 3.10
C ALA A 203 15.45 14.81 4.28
N GLY A 204 15.73 15.26 5.50
CA GLY A 204 15.82 14.47 6.73
C GLY A 204 14.56 13.65 7.08
N SER A 205 13.39 13.99 6.55
CA SER A 205 12.13 13.26 6.76
C SER A 205 11.93 12.06 5.80
N GLY A 206 12.75 11.95 4.75
CA GLY A 206 12.73 10.83 3.81
C GLY A 206 13.42 9.58 4.36
N GLY A 207 13.36 8.47 3.62
CA GLY A 207 13.93 7.19 4.07
C GLY A 207 15.42 7.27 4.37
N VAL A 208 16.25 7.72 3.40
CA VAL A 208 17.70 7.85 3.59
C VAL A 208 18.03 8.88 4.66
N GLY A 209 17.30 10.02 4.69
CA GLY A 209 17.52 11.06 5.70
C GLY A 209 17.31 10.57 7.12
N GLN A 210 16.22 9.85 7.40
CA GLN A 210 15.96 9.28 8.72
C GLN A 210 16.96 8.18 9.12
N ALA A 211 17.38 7.35 8.17
CA ALA A 211 18.44 6.37 8.39
C ALA A 211 19.77 7.06 8.72
N ALA A 212 20.12 8.12 7.97
CA ALA A 212 21.33 8.91 8.19
C ALA A 212 21.33 9.63 9.55
N ILE A 213 20.19 10.20 9.96
CA ILE A 213 20.02 10.82 11.27
C ILE A 213 20.31 9.79 12.38
N GLN A 214 19.71 8.61 12.32
CA GLN A 214 19.93 7.56 13.32
C GLN A 214 21.41 7.12 13.37
N ILE A 215 22.02 6.91 12.22
CA ILE A 215 23.43 6.51 12.13
C ILE A 215 24.35 7.61 12.66
N ALA A 216 24.11 8.87 12.30
CA ALA A 216 24.93 10.00 12.73
C ALA A 216 24.82 10.27 14.23
N LEU A 217 23.61 10.25 14.80
CA LEU A 217 23.40 10.38 16.25
C LEU A 217 24.08 9.26 17.03
N ARG A 218 24.00 8.02 16.53
CA ARG A 218 24.71 6.88 17.13
C ARG A 218 26.23 7.01 17.04
N ALA A 219 26.74 7.60 15.97
CA ALA A 219 28.17 7.90 15.85
C ALA A 219 28.62 9.07 16.76
N GLY A 220 27.70 9.71 17.49
CA GLY A 220 28.01 10.83 18.37
C GLY A 220 28.19 12.16 17.64
N ALA A 221 27.72 12.29 16.40
CA ALA A 221 27.77 13.51 15.61
C ALA A 221 26.66 14.51 16.00
N LYS A 222 26.87 15.78 15.72
CA LYS A 222 25.86 16.83 15.83
C LYS A 222 25.10 16.95 14.53
N VAL A 223 23.80 16.64 14.56
CA VAL A 223 22.97 16.57 13.35
C VAL A 223 22.24 17.87 13.09
N TYR A 224 22.46 18.42 11.90
CA TYR A 224 21.72 19.51 11.28
C TYR A 224 20.91 18.91 10.14
N ALA A 225 19.60 19.18 10.07
CA ALA A 225 18.77 18.53 9.05
C ALA A 225 17.80 19.52 8.37
N THR A 226 17.51 19.30 7.08
CA THR A 226 16.46 20.03 6.39
C THR A 226 15.24 19.17 6.16
N ALA A 227 14.06 19.73 6.35
CA ALA A 227 12.77 19.12 6.01
C ALA A 227 11.70 20.21 5.80
N SER A 228 10.59 19.89 5.12
CA SER A 228 9.44 20.78 5.08
C SER A 228 8.87 21.00 6.49
N ARG A 229 8.36 22.20 6.77
CA ARG A 229 7.95 22.62 8.13
C ARG A 229 6.96 21.69 8.80
N GLY A 230 5.99 21.15 8.05
CA GLY A 230 5.00 20.21 8.57
C GLY A 230 5.59 18.88 9.09
N LYS A 231 6.83 18.55 8.70
CA LYS A 231 7.52 17.31 9.10
C LYS A 231 8.58 17.51 10.20
N TRP A 232 8.75 18.72 10.73
CA TRP A 232 9.76 19.03 11.76
C TRP A 232 9.56 18.28 13.08
N HIS A 233 8.31 18.04 13.46
CA HIS A 233 7.98 17.26 14.66
C HIS A 233 8.60 15.86 14.62
N LEU A 234 8.64 15.23 13.44
CA LEU A 234 9.26 13.93 13.25
C LEU A 234 10.77 13.97 13.51
N LEU A 235 11.48 14.98 12.96
CA LEU A 235 12.92 15.08 13.17
C LEU A 235 13.26 15.34 14.64
N ARG A 236 12.42 16.15 15.33
CA ARG A 236 12.55 16.36 16.78
C ARG A 236 12.37 15.05 17.57
N SER A 237 11.41 14.21 17.17
CA SER A 237 11.21 12.90 17.82
C SER A 237 12.37 11.92 17.60
N LEU A 238 13.18 12.13 16.55
CA LEU A 238 14.42 11.41 16.30
C LEU A 238 15.62 11.98 17.08
N GLY A 239 15.46 13.11 17.81
CA GLY A 239 16.53 13.74 18.60
C GLY A 239 17.31 14.84 17.86
N VAL A 240 16.82 15.31 16.71
CA VAL A 240 17.47 16.42 15.97
C VAL A 240 17.06 17.76 16.60
N SER A 241 18.06 18.54 17.01
CA SER A 241 17.86 19.89 17.59
C SER A 241 17.86 21.00 16.55
N TRP A 242 18.64 20.87 15.47
CA TRP A 242 18.80 21.88 14.43
C TRP A 242 18.09 21.46 13.15
N ILE A 243 16.94 22.11 12.90
CA ILE A 243 16.07 21.75 11.77
C ILE A 243 15.74 23.01 10.97
N TYR A 244 15.90 22.93 9.66
CA TYR A 244 15.72 24.03 8.72
C TYR A 244 14.73 23.67 7.61
N ASP A 245 14.19 24.69 6.93
CA ASP A 245 13.25 24.48 5.83
C ASP A 245 14.00 23.98 4.58
N SER A 246 13.56 22.86 4.04
CA SER A 246 14.13 22.26 2.81
C SER A 246 13.68 22.95 1.51
N ARG A 247 12.81 23.96 1.60
CA ARG A 247 12.26 24.69 0.45
C ARG A 247 12.84 26.11 0.29
N SER A 248 13.76 26.49 1.16
CA SER A 248 14.42 27.80 1.15
C SER A 248 15.92 27.63 1.29
N LEU A 249 16.70 28.55 0.70
CA LEU A 249 18.16 28.62 0.87
C LEU A 249 18.58 29.25 2.21
N ASP A 250 17.63 29.75 3.01
CA ASP A 250 17.89 30.38 4.30
C ASP A 250 18.58 29.46 5.31
N PHE A 251 18.51 28.15 5.09
CA PHE A 251 19.22 27.16 5.92
C PHE A 251 20.71 27.46 6.02
N ALA A 252 21.33 27.97 4.95
CA ALA A 252 22.76 28.18 4.92
C ALA A 252 23.18 29.29 5.87
N GLU A 253 22.44 30.42 5.89
CA GLU A 253 22.71 31.52 6.80
C GLU A 253 22.36 31.15 8.25
N ALA A 254 21.25 30.44 8.44
CA ALA A 254 20.84 29.95 9.76
C ALA A 254 21.90 29.02 10.37
N ILE A 255 22.44 28.05 9.59
CA ILE A 255 23.49 27.13 10.04
C ILE A 255 24.78 27.92 10.39
N ARG A 256 25.19 28.90 9.57
CA ARG A 256 26.38 29.71 9.89
C ARG A 256 26.23 30.42 11.25
N ARG A 257 25.05 30.93 11.52
CA ARG A 257 24.73 31.59 12.81
C ARG A 257 24.72 30.57 13.94
N ASP A 258 24.07 29.44 13.78
CA ASP A 258 23.91 28.40 14.81
C ASP A 258 25.22 27.63 15.09
N THR A 259 26.22 27.79 14.22
CA THR A 259 27.58 27.22 14.37
C THR A 259 28.64 28.28 14.71
N ASP A 260 28.25 29.50 15.01
CA ASP A 260 29.16 30.64 15.25
C ASP A 260 30.21 30.81 14.13
N GLY A 261 29.78 30.55 12.88
CA GLY A 261 30.66 30.61 11.70
C GLY A 261 31.57 29.38 11.48
N ALA A 262 31.56 28.39 12.37
CA ALA A 262 32.41 27.21 12.25
C ALA A 262 31.97 26.26 11.11
N GLY A 263 30.76 26.39 10.62
CA GLY A 263 30.22 25.63 9.48
C GLY A 263 29.96 24.14 9.79
N ILE A 264 29.98 23.33 8.76
CA ILE A 264 29.65 21.90 8.75
C ILE A 264 30.88 21.09 8.36
N ASP A 265 31.04 19.89 8.92
CA ASP A 265 32.18 19.00 8.62
C ASP A 265 31.82 17.98 7.52
N VAL A 266 30.56 17.53 7.49
CA VAL A 266 30.04 16.54 6.50
C VAL A 266 28.67 16.98 5.98
N VAL A 267 28.47 16.92 4.67
CA VAL A 267 27.17 17.10 4.03
C VAL A 267 26.73 15.79 3.36
N LEU A 268 25.52 15.32 3.67
CA LEU A 268 24.80 14.32 2.90
C LEU A 268 23.73 15.02 2.10
N ASN A 269 23.97 15.18 0.79
CA ASN A 269 23.09 15.94 -0.08
C ASN A 269 22.15 15.05 -0.88
N SER A 270 20.92 15.50 -1.04
CA SER A 270 19.88 14.94 -1.91
C SER A 270 19.01 16.03 -2.56
N LEU A 271 19.35 17.32 -2.36
CA LEU A 271 18.63 18.46 -2.89
C LEU A 271 19.45 19.10 -4.01
N THR A 272 18.91 19.14 -5.22
CA THR A 272 19.58 19.62 -6.42
C THR A 272 18.83 20.79 -7.10
N GLY A 273 17.93 21.43 -6.37
CA GLY A 273 17.34 22.70 -6.80
C GLY A 273 18.42 23.79 -6.95
N GLU A 274 18.12 24.82 -7.73
CA GLU A 274 19.03 25.93 -7.98
C GLU A 274 19.56 26.54 -6.66
N GLY A 275 20.87 26.65 -6.52
CA GLY A 275 21.56 27.21 -5.38
C GLY A 275 21.71 26.30 -4.15
N PHE A 276 21.06 25.14 -4.09
CA PHE A 276 21.15 24.23 -2.91
C PHE A 276 22.52 23.60 -2.78
N VAL A 277 23.10 23.10 -3.87
CA VAL A 277 24.42 22.47 -3.87
C VAL A 277 25.49 23.49 -3.52
N GLU A 278 25.47 24.67 -4.14
CA GLU A 278 26.41 25.77 -3.90
C GLU A 278 26.33 26.26 -2.44
N SER A 279 25.12 26.45 -1.93
CA SER A 279 24.89 26.86 -0.53
C SER A 279 25.45 25.84 0.43
N SER A 280 25.25 24.54 0.14
CA SER A 280 25.72 23.44 0.99
C SER A 280 27.24 23.27 0.93
N LEU A 281 27.87 23.43 -0.26
CA LEU A 281 29.33 23.47 -0.41
C LEU A 281 29.94 24.64 0.36
N GLY A 282 29.27 25.81 0.33
CA GLY A 282 29.69 27.04 1.06
C GLY A 282 29.58 26.94 2.58
N LEU A 283 28.93 25.91 3.14
CA LEU A 283 28.88 25.63 4.57
C LEU A 283 30.03 24.76 5.08
N LEU A 284 30.72 24.04 4.19
CA LEU A 284 31.80 23.15 4.59
C LEU A 284 33.03 23.94 5.02
N GLY A 285 33.56 23.56 6.19
CA GLY A 285 34.87 24.00 6.66
C GLY A 285 36.02 23.42 5.80
N ALA A 286 37.26 23.79 6.09
CA ALA A 286 38.44 23.25 5.43
C ALA A 286 38.52 21.72 5.67
N GLY A 287 38.82 20.94 4.62
CA GLY A 287 38.84 19.48 4.67
C GLY A 287 37.44 18.86 4.82
N GLY A 288 36.39 19.63 4.56
CA GLY A 288 35.01 19.15 4.59
C GLY A 288 34.70 18.06 3.57
N ARG A 289 33.65 17.31 3.82
CA ARG A 289 33.28 16.12 3.04
C ARG A 289 31.88 16.24 2.55
N PHE A 290 31.66 16.08 1.24
CA PHE A 290 30.36 16.17 0.59
C PHE A 290 30.01 14.86 -0.07
N VAL A 291 28.94 14.23 0.32
CA VAL A 291 28.40 13.04 -0.33
C VAL A 291 27.07 13.36 -0.99
N GLU A 292 27.08 13.30 -2.31
CA GLU A 292 25.91 13.49 -3.17
C GLU A 292 25.22 12.14 -3.44
N ILE A 293 23.94 12.03 -3.14
CA ILE A 293 23.15 10.83 -3.44
C ILE A 293 22.09 11.05 -4.52
N SER A 294 21.91 12.29 -4.96
CA SER A 294 21.02 12.58 -6.08
C SER A 294 21.68 12.15 -7.41
N LYS A 295 20.85 11.69 -8.34
CA LYS A 295 21.28 11.37 -9.71
C LYS A 295 21.04 12.52 -10.70
N ARG A 296 20.22 13.48 -10.32
CA ARG A 296 19.83 14.61 -11.14
C ARG A 296 20.53 15.86 -10.63
N GLY A 297 21.24 16.58 -11.52
CA GLY A 297 21.92 17.82 -11.15
C GLY A 297 23.14 17.66 -10.22
N ALA A 298 23.66 16.43 -10.07
CA ALA A 298 24.93 16.22 -9.36
C ALA A 298 26.07 16.87 -10.15
N LEU A 299 26.97 17.57 -9.42
CA LEU A 299 28.20 18.12 -10.03
C LEU A 299 29.20 17.01 -10.29
N ALA A 300 30.03 17.19 -11.33
CA ALA A 300 31.19 16.33 -11.52
C ALA A 300 32.26 16.61 -10.44
N ALA A 301 33.02 15.60 -10.07
CA ALA A 301 34.06 15.75 -9.03
C ALA A 301 35.09 16.82 -9.40
N GLU A 302 35.41 16.94 -10.69
CA GLU A 302 36.31 17.92 -11.25
C GLU A 302 35.78 19.36 -11.11
N GLU A 303 34.45 19.55 -11.23
CA GLU A 303 33.80 20.86 -11.05
C GLU A 303 33.85 21.31 -9.61
N VAL A 304 33.67 20.38 -8.65
CA VAL A 304 33.77 20.69 -7.22
C VAL A 304 35.24 20.99 -6.86
N SER A 305 36.19 20.17 -7.32
CA SER A 305 37.61 20.37 -7.09
C SER A 305 38.13 21.68 -7.68
N ALA A 306 37.59 22.12 -8.82
CA ALA A 306 37.95 23.42 -9.42
C ALA A 306 37.46 24.62 -8.59
N ARG A 307 36.38 24.45 -7.79
CA ARG A 307 35.83 25.48 -6.89
C ARG A 307 36.46 25.46 -5.50
N ARG A 308 36.73 24.25 -4.99
CA ARG A 308 37.21 23.97 -3.63
C ARG A 308 38.05 22.68 -3.65
N ASP A 309 39.37 22.82 -3.84
CA ASP A 309 40.34 21.72 -3.90
C ASP A 309 40.63 21.09 -2.52
N ASP A 310 40.20 21.75 -1.45
CA ASP A 310 40.31 21.29 -0.07
C ASP A 310 39.19 20.36 0.36
N LEU A 311 38.14 20.15 -0.47
CA LEU A 311 37.00 19.30 -0.12
C LEU A 311 37.11 17.90 -0.72
N ALA A 312 36.62 16.91 0.05
CA ALA A 312 36.39 15.57 -0.49
C ALA A 312 34.92 15.46 -0.99
N TYR A 313 34.77 15.06 -2.24
CA TYR A 313 33.45 14.95 -2.91
C TYR A 313 33.24 13.54 -3.47
N TRP A 314 32.06 12.97 -3.25
CA TRP A 314 31.64 11.70 -3.84
C TRP A 314 30.19 11.79 -4.34
N ALA A 315 29.98 11.37 -5.58
CA ALA A 315 28.66 11.07 -6.12
C ALA A 315 28.37 9.58 -5.89
N LEU A 316 27.60 9.25 -4.87
CA LEU A 316 27.33 7.86 -4.50
C LEU A 316 26.24 7.24 -5.39
N ASP A 317 26.60 6.16 -6.08
CA ASP A 317 25.66 5.21 -6.69
C ASP A 317 25.76 3.85 -6.00
N LEU A 318 24.75 3.51 -5.20
CA LEU A 318 24.72 2.22 -4.54
C LEU A 318 24.61 1.04 -5.53
N GLY A 319 24.05 1.28 -6.74
CA GLY A 319 24.00 0.30 -7.82
C GLY A 319 25.40 -0.04 -8.35
N GLU A 320 26.26 0.96 -8.57
CA GLU A 320 27.66 0.75 -8.96
C GLU A 320 28.44 0.00 -7.88
N VAL A 321 28.27 0.42 -6.60
CA VAL A 321 28.91 -0.25 -5.46
C VAL A 321 28.46 -1.71 -5.35
N ARG A 322 27.19 -2.00 -5.61
CA ARG A 322 26.65 -3.37 -5.63
C ARG A 322 27.34 -4.25 -6.66
N HIS A 323 27.62 -3.73 -7.84
CA HIS A 323 28.36 -4.47 -8.88
C HIS A 323 29.85 -4.64 -8.54
N ALA A 324 30.47 -3.58 -8.03
CA ALA A 324 31.91 -3.59 -7.74
C ALA A 324 32.25 -4.37 -6.45
N ALA A 325 31.43 -4.30 -5.42
CA ALA A 325 31.72 -4.82 -4.10
C ALA A 325 30.51 -5.46 -3.39
N PRO A 326 29.82 -6.46 -3.99
CA PRO A 326 28.59 -7.03 -3.45
C PRO A 326 28.77 -7.62 -2.04
N ALA A 327 29.89 -8.28 -1.77
CA ALA A 327 30.20 -8.86 -0.46
C ALA A 327 30.33 -7.79 0.64
N GLN A 328 30.91 -6.63 0.32
CA GLN A 328 31.05 -5.51 1.25
C GLN A 328 29.67 -4.93 1.61
N LEU A 329 28.81 -4.72 0.62
CA LEU A 329 27.44 -4.25 0.86
C LEU A 329 26.61 -5.25 1.66
N GLY A 330 26.73 -6.54 1.37
CA GLY A 330 26.05 -7.57 2.15
C GLY A 330 26.54 -7.66 3.60
N ALA A 331 27.84 -7.50 3.84
CA ALA A 331 28.38 -7.44 5.19
C ALA A 331 27.86 -6.21 5.96
N LEU A 332 27.79 -5.06 5.30
CA LEU A 332 27.20 -3.84 5.87
C LEU A 332 25.69 -4.04 6.14
N LEU A 333 24.94 -4.65 5.22
CA LEU A 333 23.53 -4.94 5.41
C LEU A 333 23.30 -5.83 6.64
N ARG A 334 24.04 -6.94 6.76
CA ARG A 334 23.94 -7.85 7.92
C ARG A 334 24.25 -7.12 9.24
N ARG A 335 25.27 -6.26 9.25
CA ARG A 335 25.58 -5.43 10.42
C ARG A 335 24.44 -4.48 10.79
N LEU A 336 23.85 -3.79 9.81
CA LEU A 336 22.73 -2.86 10.03
C LEU A 336 21.50 -3.60 10.54
N ILE A 337 21.17 -4.78 9.99
CA ILE A 337 20.08 -5.63 10.50
C ILE A 337 20.34 -6.07 11.94
N HIS A 338 21.57 -6.46 12.25
CA HIS A 338 21.97 -6.79 13.63
C HIS A 338 21.76 -5.58 14.57
N ASP A 339 22.14 -4.38 14.15
CA ASP A 339 21.95 -3.15 14.93
C ASP A 339 20.45 -2.83 15.15
N VAL A 340 19.59 -3.13 14.18
CA VAL A 340 18.14 -3.01 14.35
C VAL A 340 17.61 -4.06 15.33
N ALA A 341 18.06 -5.32 15.21
CA ALA A 341 17.66 -6.39 16.12
C ALA A 341 18.10 -6.14 17.57
N ALA A 342 19.26 -5.48 17.76
CA ALA A 342 19.76 -5.04 19.06
C ALA A 342 19.07 -3.77 19.60
N GLY A 343 18.15 -3.16 18.84
CA GLY A 343 17.46 -1.93 19.24
C GLY A 343 18.30 -0.64 19.13
N HIS A 344 19.49 -0.72 18.55
CA HIS A 344 20.36 0.44 18.34
C HIS A 344 19.87 1.33 17.19
N LEU A 345 19.24 0.73 16.19
CA LEU A 345 18.57 1.38 15.08
C LEU A 345 17.11 0.93 15.05
N ARG A 346 16.24 1.70 14.43
CA ARG A 346 14.81 1.40 14.32
C ARG A 346 14.39 1.35 12.86
N PRO A 347 13.52 0.41 12.47
CA PRO A 347 12.87 0.45 11.15
C PRO A 347 12.21 1.80 10.90
N LEU A 348 12.13 2.20 9.63
CA LEU A 348 11.58 3.49 9.27
C LEU A 348 10.05 3.50 9.38
N PRO A 349 9.42 4.67 9.70
CA PRO A 349 8.01 4.88 9.45
C PRO A 349 7.68 4.54 8.00
N ARG A 350 6.51 3.97 7.77
CA ARG A 350 6.16 3.45 6.45
C ARG A 350 4.69 3.59 6.11
N SER A 351 4.40 3.71 4.83
CA SER A 351 3.07 3.54 4.26
C SER A 351 3.08 2.29 3.37
N VAL A 352 2.09 1.41 3.53
CA VAL A 352 2.01 0.15 2.79
C VAL A 352 0.94 0.26 1.72
N TYR A 353 1.27 -0.17 0.51
CA TYR A 353 0.36 -0.27 -0.63
C TYR A 353 0.47 -1.68 -1.21
N SER A 354 -0.59 -2.16 -1.84
CA SER A 354 -0.48 -3.30 -2.72
C SER A 354 0.30 -2.94 -3.99
N LEU A 355 0.97 -3.91 -4.60
CA LEU A 355 1.61 -3.71 -5.90
C LEU A 355 0.59 -3.31 -6.98
N SER A 356 -0.67 -3.73 -6.87
CA SER A 356 -1.74 -3.29 -7.76
C SER A 356 -2.11 -1.80 -7.58
N ASP A 357 -1.80 -1.20 -6.43
CA ASP A 357 -1.95 0.23 -6.15
C ASP A 357 -0.65 1.03 -6.45
N ALA A 358 0.30 0.45 -7.17
CA ALA A 358 1.60 1.07 -7.50
C ALA A 358 1.47 2.49 -8.11
N PRO A 359 0.56 2.79 -9.05
CA PRO A 359 0.42 4.15 -9.55
C PRO A 359 0.18 5.18 -8.46
N ARG A 360 -0.65 4.86 -7.47
CA ARG A 360 -0.91 5.72 -6.31
C ARG A 360 0.32 5.85 -5.40
N ALA A 361 1.03 4.77 -5.16
CA ALA A 361 2.26 4.76 -4.36
C ALA A 361 3.35 5.64 -4.99
N PHE A 362 3.55 5.51 -6.31
CA PHE A 362 4.50 6.31 -7.08
C PHE A 362 4.14 7.79 -7.06
N ARG A 363 2.85 8.15 -7.26
CA ARG A 363 2.37 9.53 -7.14
C ARG A 363 2.58 10.11 -5.74
N THR A 364 2.30 9.33 -4.69
CA THR A 364 2.54 9.76 -3.30
C THR A 364 4.02 10.08 -3.07
N MET A 365 4.92 9.31 -3.67
CA MET A 365 6.37 9.57 -3.61
C MET A 365 6.77 10.76 -4.45
N GLN A 366 6.28 10.87 -5.68
CA GLN A 366 6.52 12.00 -6.59
C GLN A 366 6.14 13.33 -5.95
N GLN A 367 4.99 13.39 -5.29
CA GLN A 367 4.47 14.58 -4.60
C GLN A 367 5.14 14.85 -3.24
N GLY A 368 6.06 13.99 -2.78
CA GLY A 368 6.75 14.14 -1.50
C GLY A 368 5.82 14.05 -0.28
N LEU A 369 4.63 13.47 -0.42
CA LEU A 369 3.61 13.37 0.63
C LEU A 369 3.94 12.31 1.69
N HIS A 370 4.81 11.36 1.37
CA HIS A 370 5.20 10.28 2.28
C HIS A 370 6.17 10.76 3.37
N THR A 371 6.28 9.94 4.40
CA THR A 371 7.26 10.06 5.49
C THR A 371 7.95 8.71 5.66
N GLY A 372 9.28 8.69 5.76
CA GLY A 372 10.05 7.44 5.82
C GLY A 372 10.01 6.69 4.50
N LYS A 373 9.44 5.47 4.47
CA LYS A 373 9.41 4.59 3.30
C LYS A 373 7.99 4.32 2.82
N ILE A 374 7.86 4.14 1.52
CA ILE A 374 6.70 3.47 0.91
C ILE A 374 7.10 2.02 0.65
N VAL A 375 6.25 1.10 1.04
CA VAL A 375 6.45 -0.34 0.86
C VAL A 375 5.29 -0.89 0.02
N LEU A 376 5.63 -1.70 -1.00
CA LEU A 376 4.66 -2.40 -1.83
C LEU A 376 4.63 -3.87 -1.43
N THR A 377 3.45 -4.47 -1.37
CA THR A 377 3.27 -5.90 -1.14
C THR A 377 2.83 -6.58 -2.42
N PRO A 378 3.45 -7.68 -2.85
CA PRO A 378 3.00 -8.44 -4.00
C PRO A 378 1.54 -8.91 -3.83
N PRO A 379 0.78 -9.07 -4.94
CA PRO A 379 -0.59 -9.56 -4.86
C PRO A 379 -0.63 -10.97 -4.25
N PRO A 380 -1.71 -11.29 -3.51
CA PRO A 380 -1.85 -12.60 -2.88
C PRO A 380 -1.77 -13.73 -3.91
N CYS A 381 -1.15 -14.84 -3.51
CA CYS A 381 -1.19 -16.09 -4.27
C CYS A 381 -2.40 -16.89 -3.80
N THR A 382 -3.31 -17.23 -4.71
CA THR A 382 -4.54 -17.97 -4.41
C THR A 382 -4.39 -19.48 -4.56
N ALA A 383 -3.30 -19.94 -5.14
CA ALA A 383 -3.00 -21.36 -5.23
C ALA A 383 -2.68 -21.93 -3.85
N LEU A 384 -3.45 -22.93 -3.43
CA LEU A 384 -3.17 -23.66 -2.20
C LEU A 384 -1.93 -24.55 -2.41
N ARG A 385 -1.15 -24.68 -1.35
CA ARG A 385 0.09 -25.45 -1.38
C ARG A 385 -0.09 -26.77 -0.66
N ALA A 386 0.29 -27.85 -1.29
CA ALA A 386 0.26 -29.18 -0.69
C ALA A 386 1.19 -29.28 0.55
N ASP A 387 2.33 -28.57 0.51
CA ASP A 387 3.31 -28.52 1.61
C ASP A 387 2.93 -27.51 2.72
N GLY A 388 1.77 -26.85 2.64
CA GLY A 388 1.31 -25.86 3.59
C GLY A 388 0.20 -26.34 4.51
N SER A 389 0.20 -25.87 5.78
CA SER A 389 -0.91 -26.10 6.71
C SER A 389 -1.93 -24.95 6.64
N TYR A 390 -3.22 -25.28 6.80
CA TYR A 390 -4.32 -24.33 6.81
C TYR A 390 -5.12 -24.47 8.10
N LEU A 391 -5.21 -23.39 8.88
CA LEU A 391 -5.84 -23.37 10.19
C LEU A 391 -7.23 -22.77 10.09
N ILE A 392 -8.22 -23.49 10.63
CA ILE A 392 -9.62 -23.06 10.65
C ILE A 392 -10.12 -23.07 12.10
N THR A 393 -10.44 -21.90 12.64
CA THR A 393 -11.08 -21.81 13.94
C THR A 393 -12.59 -21.92 13.79
N GLY A 394 -13.25 -22.52 14.78
CA GLY A 394 -14.64 -22.96 14.58
C GLY A 394 -14.75 -24.10 13.56
N GLY A 395 -13.62 -24.78 13.29
CA GLY A 395 -13.46 -25.78 12.24
C GLY A 395 -14.32 -27.03 12.39
N LEU A 396 -14.90 -27.27 13.56
CA LEU A 396 -15.82 -28.38 13.83
C LEU A 396 -17.30 -27.99 13.70
N GLY A 397 -17.59 -26.71 13.42
CA GLY A 397 -18.95 -26.22 13.11
C GLY A 397 -19.26 -26.34 11.61
N GLY A 398 -20.52 -26.20 11.23
CA GLY A 398 -20.97 -26.41 9.86
C GLY A 398 -20.22 -25.57 8.83
N LEU A 399 -20.02 -24.26 9.06
CA LEU A 399 -19.27 -23.39 8.17
C LEU A 399 -17.78 -23.74 8.12
N GLY A 400 -17.17 -24.01 9.29
CA GLY A 400 -15.75 -24.39 9.35
C GLY A 400 -15.46 -25.70 8.64
N LEU A 401 -16.33 -26.70 8.77
CA LEU A 401 -16.23 -27.99 8.07
C LEU A 401 -16.40 -27.81 6.54
N ALA A 402 -17.39 -26.99 6.12
CA ALA A 402 -17.57 -26.70 4.69
C ALA A 402 -16.31 -26.07 4.08
N VAL A 403 -15.69 -25.12 4.79
CA VAL A 403 -14.41 -24.52 4.38
C VAL A 403 -13.28 -25.54 4.37
N ALA A 404 -13.20 -26.43 5.36
CA ALA A 404 -12.18 -27.49 5.41
C ALA A 404 -12.27 -28.42 4.20
N CYS A 405 -13.48 -28.90 3.87
CA CYS A 405 -13.72 -29.71 2.68
C CYS A 405 -13.35 -28.96 1.39
N TRP A 406 -13.74 -27.70 1.29
CA TRP A 406 -13.43 -26.87 0.13
C TRP A 406 -11.92 -26.61 -0.06
N LEU A 407 -11.16 -26.39 1.03
CA LEU A 407 -9.71 -26.28 0.97
C LEU A 407 -9.07 -27.60 0.48
N ALA A 408 -9.53 -28.72 1.01
CA ALA A 408 -9.06 -30.04 0.59
C ALA A 408 -9.36 -30.34 -0.90
N GLU A 409 -10.51 -29.91 -1.40
CA GLU A 409 -10.86 -30.02 -2.84
C GLU A 409 -9.96 -29.21 -3.74
N ARG A 410 -9.34 -28.18 -3.20
CA ARG A 410 -8.41 -27.29 -3.90
C ARG A 410 -6.93 -27.62 -3.66
N GLY A 411 -6.65 -28.77 -3.04
CA GLY A 411 -5.30 -29.29 -2.90
C GLY A 411 -4.60 -29.01 -1.57
N ALA A 412 -5.34 -28.59 -0.53
CA ALA A 412 -4.78 -28.55 0.82
C ALA A 412 -4.65 -29.99 1.37
N GLU A 413 -3.44 -30.39 1.74
CA GLU A 413 -3.14 -31.72 2.29
C GLU A 413 -3.06 -31.72 3.83
N HIS A 414 -2.81 -30.56 4.47
CA HIS A 414 -2.69 -30.43 5.93
C HIS A 414 -3.67 -29.39 6.47
N LEU A 415 -4.65 -29.85 7.25
CA LEU A 415 -5.67 -29.01 7.87
C LEU A 415 -5.57 -29.05 9.39
N VAL A 416 -5.73 -27.90 10.04
CA VAL A 416 -5.77 -27.74 11.48
C VAL A 416 -7.12 -27.14 11.87
N LEU A 417 -7.96 -27.94 12.50
CA LEU A 417 -9.29 -27.52 12.93
C LEU A 417 -9.31 -27.23 14.43
N ILE A 418 -9.60 -26.00 14.79
CA ILE A 418 -9.67 -25.56 16.21
C ILE A 418 -11.12 -25.46 16.64
N GLY A 419 -11.43 -26.10 17.77
CA GLY A 419 -12.74 -26.02 18.44
C GLY A 419 -12.63 -26.29 19.92
N ARG A 420 -13.62 -25.84 20.70
CA ARG A 420 -13.66 -26.09 22.17
C ARG A 420 -14.18 -27.49 22.51
N SER A 421 -15.12 -27.97 21.72
CA SER A 421 -15.80 -29.28 21.95
C SER A 421 -15.18 -30.38 21.10
N ALA A 422 -15.44 -31.64 21.46
CA ALA A 422 -15.14 -32.76 20.61
C ALA A 422 -15.99 -32.72 19.32
N PRO A 423 -15.51 -33.32 18.21
CA PRO A 423 -16.32 -33.47 17.00
C PRO A 423 -17.65 -34.16 17.31
N GLY A 424 -18.74 -33.65 16.76
CA GLY A 424 -20.01 -34.31 16.74
C GLY A 424 -20.11 -35.35 15.59
N PRO A 425 -21.20 -36.15 15.54
CA PRO A 425 -21.32 -37.23 14.54
C PRO A 425 -21.16 -36.78 13.08
N GLU A 426 -21.64 -35.63 12.73
CA GLU A 426 -21.47 -35.03 11.37
C GLU A 426 -20.02 -34.65 11.12
N ALA A 427 -19.39 -34.00 12.09
CA ALA A 427 -17.97 -33.62 11.98
C ALA A 427 -17.09 -34.88 11.85
N GLU A 428 -17.36 -35.95 12.63
CA GLU A 428 -16.62 -37.21 12.52
C GLU A 428 -16.73 -37.83 11.12
N ARG A 429 -17.93 -37.80 10.54
CA ARG A 429 -18.13 -38.30 9.16
C ARG A 429 -17.31 -37.53 8.12
N GLN A 430 -17.33 -36.20 8.20
CA GLN A 430 -16.58 -35.29 7.32
C GLN A 430 -15.06 -35.47 7.51
N LEU A 431 -14.59 -35.58 8.75
CA LEU A 431 -13.18 -35.88 9.04
C LEU A 431 -12.72 -37.22 8.48
N ALA A 432 -13.55 -38.27 8.61
CA ALA A 432 -13.28 -39.57 8.02
C ALA A 432 -13.21 -39.50 6.46
N ALA A 433 -14.11 -38.72 5.86
CA ALA A 433 -14.11 -38.52 4.40
C ALA A 433 -12.85 -37.78 3.92
N LEU A 434 -12.38 -36.75 4.65
CA LEU A 434 -11.13 -36.03 4.36
C LEU A 434 -9.92 -36.97 4.50
N ALA A 435 -9.86 -37.76 5.57
CA ALA A 435 -8.78 -38.74 5.77
C ALA A 435 -8.75 -39.80 4.68
N ALA A 436 -9.92 -40.28 4.21
CA ALA A 436 -10.01 -41.22 3.10
C ALA A 436 -9.49 -40.65 1.77
N ARG A 437 -9.45 -39.32 1.63
CA ARG A 437 -8.86 -38.61 0.48
C ARG A 437 -7.37 -38.32 0.64
N GLY A 438 -6.75 -38.77 1.73
CA GLY A 438 -5.33 -38.54 2.02
C GLY A 438 -5.03 -37.20 2.69
N VAL A 439 -6.04 -36.46 3.11
CA VAL A 439 -5.85 -35.18 3.80
C VAL A 439 -5.53 -35.45 5.27
N GLU A 440 -4.42 -34.91 5.76
CA GLU A 440 -4.07 -34.95 7.18
C GLU A 440 -4.84 -33.86 7.93
N VAL A 441 -5.77 -34.29 8.79
CA VAL A 441 -6.59 -33.36 9.59
C VAL A 441 -6.22 -33.48 11.06
N ARG A 442 -5.70 -32.39 11.60
CA ARG A 442 -5.41 -32.28 13.02
C ARG A 442 -6.50 -31.48 13.73
N VAL A 443 -7.11 -32.08 14.73
CA VAL A 443 -8.11 -31.43 15.57
C VAL A 443 -7.47 -30.97 16.88
N GLU A 444 -7.48 -29.66 17.12
CA GLU A 444 -6.99 -29.05 18.36
C GLU A 444 -8.18 -28.57 19.22
N ARG A 445 -8.27 -29.12 20.43
CA ARG A 445 -9.32 -28.74 21.39
C ARG A 445 -8.79 -27.68 22.35
N LEU A 446 -9.01 -26.43 22.00
CA LEU A 446 -8.59 -25.29 22.82
C LEU A 446 -9.57 -24.11 22.68
N ASP A 447 -9.54 -23.20 23.65
CA ASP A 447 -10.18 -21.89 23.50
C ASP A 447 -9.25 -20.99 22.68
N ILE A 448 -9.79 -20.43 21.60
CA ILE A 448 -9.01 -19.59 20.69
C ILE A 448 -8.51 -18.30 21.35
N SER A 449 -9.09 -17.88 22.44
CA SER A 449 -8.63 -16.74 23.27
C SER A 449 -7.45 -17.07 24.18
N ASP A 450 -7.11 -18.36 24.33
CA ASP A 450 -5.89 -18.79 25.04
C ASP A 450 -4.68 -18.70 24.11
N GLU A 451 -3.98 -17.59 24.21
CA GLU A 451 -2.82 -17.29 23.37
C GLU A 451 -1.69 -18.32 23.52
N ALA A 452 -1.45 -18.81 24.74
CA ALA A 452 -0.37 -19.77 24.99
C ALA A 452 -0.68 -21.14 24.38
N ALA A 453 -1.91 -21.64 24.55
CA ALA A 453 -2.37 -22.88 23.95
C ALA A 453 -2.33 -22.80 22.41
N LEU A 454 -2.78 -21.67 21.83
CA LEU A 454 -2.75 -21.44 20.40
C LEU A 454 -1.33 -21.41 19.85
N ALA A 455 -0.42 -20.64 20.47
CA ALA A 455 0.98 -20.58 20.07
C ALA A 455 1.65 -21.97 20.12
N ALA A 456 1.40 -22.73 21.17
CA ALA A 456 1.89 -24.11 21.27
C ALA A 456 1.33 -25.01 20.18
N ALA A 457 0.04 -24.87 19.80
CA ALA A 457 -0.56 -25.64 18.71
C ALA A 457 0.09 -25.33 17.36
N ILE A 458 0.35 -24.05 17.08
CA ILE A 458 1.02 -23.60 15.84
C ILE A 458 2.47 -24.09 15.79
N THR A 459 3.22 -24.01 16.91
CA THR A 459 4.62 -24.45 16.98
C THR A 459 4.77 -25.95 16.71
N ARG A 460 3.77 -26.76 17.01
CA ARG A 460 3.77 -28.21 16.77
C ARG A 460 3.44 -28.62 15.33
N LEU A 461 3.17 -27.66 14.42
CA LEU A 461 2.90 -27.97 13.02
C LEU A 461 4.16 -28.46 12.33
N GLN A 462 4.03 -29.52 11.53
CA GLN A 462 5.14 -30.07 10.77
C GLN A 462 5.34 -29.33 9.45
N SER A 463 4.23 -28.85 8.86
CA SER A 463 4.24 -28.05 7.64
C SER A 463 4.01 -26.58 7.96
N PRO A 464 4.61 -25.62 7.22
CA PRO A 464 4.45 -24.19 7.46
C PRO A 464 2.98 -23.78 7.40
N LEU A 465 2.56 -22.94 8.35
CA LEU A 465 1.21 -22.36 8.31
C LEU A 465 1.12 -21.33 7.17
N ARG A 466 0.21 -21.59 6.22
CA ARG A 466 0.01 -20.78 5.01
C ARG A 466 -1.30 -20.03 4.96
N GLY A 467 -2.34 -20.51 5.64
CA GLY A 467 -3.62 -19.84 5.64
C GLY A 467 -4.35 -19.95 6.97
N VAL A 468 -5.10 -18.92 7.29
CA VAL A 468 -5.95 -18.86 8.48
C VAL A 468 -7.35 -18.44 8.07
N VAL A 469 -8.35 -19.23 8.49
CA VAL A 469 -9.78 -18.88 8.42
C VAL A 469 -10.31 -18.80 9.85
N HIS A 470 -10.62 -17.59 10.29
CA HIS A 470 -11.18 -17.35 11.61
C HIS A 470 -12.70 -17.30 11.54
N ALA A 471 -13.34 -18.47 11.73
CA ALA A 471 -14.78 -18.63 11.71
C ALA A 471 -15.37 -18.93 13.12
N ALA A 472 -14.54 -18.89 14.17
CA ALA A 472 -15.01 -19.06 15.54
C ALA A 472 -15.93 -17.91 15.96
N GLY A 473 -17.03 -18.24 16.61
CA GLY A 473 -17.99 -17.28 17.11
C GLY A 473 -19.06 -17.96 17.95
N MET A 474 -19.83 -17.15 18.64
CA MET A 474 -21.04 -17.55 19.36
C MET A 474 -22.06 -16.43 19.35
N LEU A 475 -23.31 -16.77 19.55
CA LEU A 475 -24.43 -15.85 19.66
C LEU A 475 -24.90 -15.82 21.09
N ASP A 476 -25.32 -14.64 21.57
CA ASP A 476 -26.00 -14.42 22.84
C ASP A 476 -26.92 -13.20 22.68
N ASP A 477 -28.00 -13.40 21.91
CA ASP A 477 -28.90 -12.35 21.47
C ASP A 477 -29.76 -11.82 22.62
N GLY A 478 -30.07 -10.53 22.59
CA GLY A 478 -30.91 -9.87 23.56
C GLY A 478 -31.08 -8.37 23.32
N LEU A 479 -32.08 -7.76 23.86
CA LEU A 479 -32.24 -6.32 23.79
C LEU A 479 -31.06 -5.62 24.48
N LEU A 480 -30.62 -4.49 23.91
CA LEU A 480 -29.41 -3.75 24.37
C LEU A 480 -29.51 -3.45 25.89
N THR A 481 -30.71 -3.17 26.41
CA THR A 481 -30.97 -2.94 27.84
C THR A 481 -30.85 -4.19 28.71
N GLN A 482 -30.81 -5.38 28.12
CA GLN A 482 -30.68 -6.67 28.76
C GLN A 482 -29.32 -7.33 28.57
N LEU A 483 -28.46 -6.74 27.73
CA LEU A 483 -27.11 -7.22 27.49
C LEU A 483 -26.19 -6.74 28.62
N THR A 484 -25.81 -7.67 29.51
CA THR A 484 -24.83 -7.40 30.56
C THR A 484 -23.40 -7.42 30.00
N PRO A 485 -22.41 -6.83 30.71
CA PRO A 485 -20.99 -6.91 30.31
C PRO A 485 -20.52 -8.34 30.09
N GLU A 486 -21.01 -9.31 30.87
CA GLU A 486 -20.61 -10.72 30.72
C GLU A 486 -21.15 -11.34 29.43
N ARG A 487 -22.37 -10.96 29.02
CA ARG A 487 -22.97 -11.39 27.73
C ARG A 487 -22.21 -10.78 26.57
N PHE A 488 -21.81 -9.51 26.66
CA PHE A 488 -20.90 -8.88 25.68
C PHE A 488 -19.57 -9.62 25.63
N SER A 489 -18.94 -9.84 26.79
CA SER A 489 -17.59 -10.48 26.84
C SER A 489 -17.62 -11.88 26.26
N ARG A 490 -18.66 -12.66 26.47
CA ARG A 490 -18.80 -14.02 25.88
C ARG A 490 -18.80 -14.01 24.35
N VAL A 491 -19.49 -13.06 23.73
CA VAL A 491 -19.59 -12.93 22.28
C VAL A 491 -18.32 -12.29 21.68
N LEU A 492 -17.75 -11.31 22.39
CA LEU A 492 -16.53 -10.63 21.98
C LEU A 492 -15.29 -11.55 22.07
N ALA A 493 -15.17 -12.38 23.10
CA ALA A 493 -13.97 -13.16 23.36
C ALA A 493 -13.49 -13.99 22.15
N PRO A 494 -14.26 -14.87 21.53
CA PRO A 494 -13.79 -15.66 20.40
C PRO A 494 -13.41 -14.81 19.18
N LYS A 495 -14.10 -13.70 18.93
CA LYS A 495 -13.86 -12.86 17.76
C LYS A 495 -12.76 -11.82 18.00
N LEU A 496 -12.80 -11.10 19.12
CA LEU A 496 -11.83 -10.05 19.43
C LEU A 496 -10.53 -10.65 19.97
N MET A 497 -10.63 -11.35 21.12
CA MET A 497 -9.44 -11.91 21.75
C MET A 497 -8.86 -13.05 20.91
N GLY A 498 -9.71 -13.89 20.30
CA GLY A 498 -9.28 -14.95 19.40
C GLY A 498 -8.57 -14.45 18.15
N ALA A 499 -9.11 -13.42 17.48
CA ALA A 499 -8.44 -12.82 16.31
C ALA A 499 -7.11 -12.18 16.71
N TRP A 500 -7.05 -11.53 17.87
CA TRP A 500 -5.81 -10.91 18.36
C TRP A 500 -4.76 -11.97 18.73
N ALA A 501 -5.16 -13.06 19.41
CA ALA A 501 -4.28 -14.18 19.71
C ALA A 501 -3.71 -14.84 18.42
N LEU A 502 -4.58 -15.06 17.43
CA LEU A 502 -4.16 -15.52 16.10
C LEU A 502 -3.15 -14.57 15.45
N HIS A 503 -3.39 -13.26 15.50
CA HIS A 503 -2.46 -12.28 14.95
C HIS A 503 -1.07 -12.40 15.61
N ARG A 504 -1.02 -12.38 16.94
CA ARG A 504 0.25 -12.48 17.66
C ARG A 504 0.98 -13.79 17.37
N ALA A 505 0.27 -14.90 17.36
CA ALA A 505 0.83 -16.23 17.10
C ALA A 505 1.27 -16.43 15.64
N THR A 506 0.69 -15.68 14.69
CA THR A 506 0.96 -15.83 13.26
C THR A 506 1.69 -14.65 12.61
N ARG A 507 2.10 -13.64 13.39
CA ARG A 507 2.74 -12.42 12.87
C ARG A 507 4.01 -12.70 12.06
N THR A 508 4.72 -13.75 12.43
CA THR A 508 5.96 -14.19 11.76
C THR A 508 5.74 -15.36 10.80
N CYS A 509 4.53 -15.92 10.74
CA CYS A 509 4.22 -16.99 9.81
C CYS A 509 4.08 -16.46 8.37
N PRO A 510 4.56 -17.20 7.38
CA PRO A 510 4.50 -16.78 5.98
C PRO A 510 3.12 -17.07 5.37
N LEU A 511 2.08 -16.43 5.92
CA LEU A 511 0.71 -16.64 5.47
C LEU A 511 0.48 -16.14 4.05
N ASP A 512 -0.28 -16.88 3.27
CA ASP A 512 -0.79 -16.46 1.97
C ASP A 512 -2.14 -15.74 2.13
N PHE A 513 -2.96 -16.13 3.13
CA PHE A 513 -4.19 -15.43 3.49
C PHE A 513 -4.51 -15.51 4.99
N PHE A 514 -5.26 -14.53 5.47
CA PHE A 514 -5.88 -14.50 6.80
C PHE A 514 -7.28 -13.92 6.66
N VAL A 515 -8.31 -14.74 6.81
CA VAL A 515 -9.70 -14.37 6.58
C VAL A 515 -10.49 -14.44 7.87
N ASN A 516 -11.18 -13.35 8.19
CA ASN A 516 -12.16 -13.29 9.28
C ASN A 516 -13.56 -13.48 8.73
N PHE A 517 -14.33 -14.40 9.29
CA PHE A 517 -15.75 -14.54 9.03
C PHE A 517 -16.51 -13.56 9.91
N SER A 518 -16.73 -12.38 9.35
CA SER A 518 -17.58 -11.33 9.92
C SER A 518 -19.06 -11.56 9.56
N SER A 519 -19.91 -10.58 9.79
CA SER A 519 -21.35 -10.71 9.60
C SER A 519 -21.96 -9.46 8.98
N ALA A 520 -23.00 -9.64 8.17
CA ALA A 520 -23.88 -8.57 7.71
C ALA A 520 -24.37 -7.66 8.83
N ALA A 521 -24.49 -8.19 10.06
CA ALA A 521 -24.91 -7.43 11.24
C ALA A 521 -23.95 -6.26 11.56
N ALA A 522 -22.68 -6.35 11.20
CA ALA A 522 -21.71 -5.25 11.38
C ALA A 522 -21.94 -4.08 10.40
N LEU A 523 -22.51 -4.35 9.21
CA LEU A 523 -22.79 -3.36 8.18
C LEU A 523 -24.21 -2.80 8.25
N LEU A 524 -25.17 -3.68 8.47
CA LEU A 524 -26.59 -3.36 8.38
C LEU A 524 -27.22 -3.03 9.74
N GLY A 525 -26.54 -3.37 10.82
CA GLY A 525 -27.13 -3.49 12.14
C GLY A 525 -28.04 -4.72 12.24
N SER A 526 -28.32 -5.17 13.45
CA SER A 526 -29.28 -6.25 13.72
C SER A 526 -29.91 -6.03 15.07
N ALA A 527 -31.23 -5.84 15.09
CA ALA A 527 -31.96 -5.68 16.35
C ALA A 527 -31.79 -6.92 17.22
N GLY A 528 -31.43 -6.71 18.51
CA GLY A 528 -31.15 -7.78 19.45
C GLY A 528 -29.76 -8.38 19.39
N GLN A 529 -28.86 -7.91 18.48
CA GLN A 529 -27.53 -8.46 18.27
C GLN A 529 -26.41 -7.41 18.39
N ALA A 530 -26.55 -6.45 19.29
CA ALA A 530 -25.58 -5.36 19.44
C ALA A 530 -24.15 -5.87 19.77
N ASN A 531 -24.04 -6.89 20.65
CA ASN A 531 -22.78 -7.55 20.96
C ASN A 531 -22.17 -8.29 19.76
N HIS A 532 -22.99 -8.96 18.95
CA HIS A 532 -22.57 -9.64 17.74
C HIS A 532 -22.12 -8.65 16.67
N ALA A 533 -22.87 -7.56 16.44
CA ALA A 533 -22.49 -6.50 15.51
C ALA A 533 -21.16 -5.87 15.92
N ALA A 534 -20.97 -5.54 17.20
CA ALA A 534 -19.72 -4.96 17.71
C ALA A 534 -18.52 -5.89 17.53
N ALA A 535 -18.68 -7.20 17.83
CA ALA A 535 -17.63 -8.19 17.66
C ALA A 535 -17.19 -8.34 16.20
N ASN A 536 -18.13 -8.27 15.25
CA ASN A 536 -17.84 -8.37 13.82
C ASN A 536 -17.26 -7.06 13.26
N ALA A 537 -17.72 -5.90 13.70
CA ALA A 537 -17.11 -4.61 13.34
C ALA A 537 -15.63 -4.52 13.77
N PHE A 538 -15.26 -5.13 14.90
CA PHE A 538 -13.86 -5.27 15.28
C PHE A 538 -13.08 -6.09 14.23
N LEU A 539 -13.61 -7.22 13.75
CA LEU A 539 -12.93 -8.04 12.72
C LEU A 539 -12.71 -7.25 11.43
N ASP A 540 -13.65 -6.37 11.06
CA ASP A 540 -13.56 -5.53 9.86
C ASP A 540 -12.43 -4.49 10.00
N ALA A 541 -12.34 -3.82 11.14
CA ALA A 541 -11.25 -2.90 11.43
C ALA A 541 -9.90 -3.63 11.58
N PHE A 542 -9.91 -4.82 12.17
CA PHE A 542 -8.74 -5.64 12.38
C PHE A 542 -8.11 -6.16 11.06
N ALA A 543 -8.92 -6.48 10.05
CA ALA A 543 -8.41 -6.83 8.74
C ALA A 543 -7.62 -5.68 8.10
N ARG A 544 -8.11 -4.45 8.22
CA ARG A 544 -7.41 -3.23 7.77
C ARG A 544 -6.11 -2.98 8.55
N HIS A 545 -6.13 -3.21 9.88
CA HIS A 545 -4.93 -3.11 10.72
C HIS A 545 -3.85 -4.08 10.25
N ARG A 546 -4.19 -5.34 9.98
CA ARG A 546 -3.24 -6.33 9.45
C ARG A 546 -2.62 -5.89 8.12
N GLN A 547 -3.45 -5.42 7.17
CA GLN A 547 -2.94 -4.92 5.89
C GLN A 547 -2.05 -3.68 6.06
N ALA A 548 -2.38 -2.77 6.98
CA ALA A 548 -1.53 -1.62 7.28
C ALA A 548 -0.15 -2.04 7.85
N GLU A 549 -0.05 -3.21 8.48
CA GLU A 549 1.21 -3.83 8.88
C GLU A 549 1.86 -4.67 7.75
N GLY A 550 1.24 -4.74 6.56
CA GLY A 550 1.70 -5.55 5.43
C GLY A 550 1.49 -7.05 5.63
N LEU A 551 0.59 -7.42 6.53
CA LEU A 551 0.19 -8.80 6.76
C LEU A 551 -1.11 -9.11 6.00
N PRO A 552 -1.30 -10.34 5.51
CA PRO A 552 -2.59 -10.74 4.95
C PRO A 552 -3.71 -10.50 5.95
N GLY A 553 -4.79 -9.86 5.51
CA GLY A 553 -5.93 -9.56 6.36
C GLY A 553 -7.16 -9.24 5.52
N GLN A 554 -8.20 -10.04 5.66
CA GLN A 554 -9.48 -9.83 4.99
C GLN A 554 -10.62 -10.14 5.97
N SER A 555 -11.68 -9.36 5.91
CA SER A 555 -12.92 -9.60 6.65
C SER A 555 -14.09 -9.71 5.69
N ILE A 556 -14.84 -10.79 5.77
CA ILE A 556 -16.00 -11.02 4.93
C ILE A 556 -17.26 -10.93 5.78
N ASN A 557 -18.09 -9.90 5.51
CA ASN A 557 -19.38 -9.73 6.16
C ASN A 557 -20.40 -10.64 5.47
N TRP A 558 -20.57 -11.83 6.01
CA TRP A 558 -21.49 -12.84 5.49
C TRP A 558 -22.95 -12.50 5.82
N GLY A 559 -23.83 -12.64 4.82
CA GLY A 559 -25.26 -12.82 5.04
C GLY A 559 -25.57 -14.17 5.67
N ALA A 560 -26.85 -14.48 5.82
CA ALA A 560 -27.31 -15.76 6.37
C ALA A 560 -27.00 -16.91 5.40
N TRP A 561 -26.36 -17.98 5.88
CA TRP A 561 -26.12 -19.20 5.08
C TRP A 561 -27.32 -20.14 5.21
N THR A 562 -27.85 -20.63 4.09
CA THR A 562 -28.86 -21.71 4.06
C THR A 562 -28.17 -23.04 4.37
N ASP A 563 -28.93 -24.00 4.87
CA ASP A 563 -28.52 -25.39 5.11
C ASP A 563 -27.40 -25.60 6.13
N ILE A 564 -26.64 -24.57 6.51
CA ILE A 564 -25.57 -24.63 7.50
C ILE A 564 -25.55 -23.39 8.40
N GLY A 565 -25.15 -23.58 9.65
CA GLY A 565 -25.09 -22.48 10.64
C GLY A 565 -26.46 -22.13 11.25
N ALA A 566 -26.52 -20.92 11.85
CA ALA A 566 -27.71 -20.50 12.62
C ALA A 566 -28.95 -20.26 11.75
N ALA A 567 -28.79 -19.94 10.46
CA ALA A 567 -29.91 -19.66 9.56
C ALA A 567 -30.41 -20.90 8.78
N ALA A 568 -29.98 -22.09 9.12
CA ALA A 568 -30.57 -23.34 8.64
C ALA A 568 -31.99 -23.56 9.20
N ASP A 569 -32.41 -22.75 10.21
CA ASP A 569 -33.77 -22.75 10.73
C ASP A 569 -34.76 -22.10 9.71
N PRO A 570 -35.78 -22.83 9.25
CA PRO A 570 -36.74 -22.34 8.25
C PRO A 570 -37.54 -21.12 8.73
N GLU A 571 -37.83 -20.99 10.01
CA GLU A 571 -38.57 -19.84 10.57
C GLU A 571 -37.72 -18.57 10.51
N LEU A 572 -36.44 -18.70 10.85
CA LEU A 572 -35.47 -17.59 10.74
C LEU A 572 -35.28 -17.19 9.28
N ALA A 573 -35.12 -18.15 8.38
CA ALA A 573 -35.00 -17.90 6.94
C ALA A 573 -36.22 -17.16 6.40
N ALA A 574 -37.44 -17.57 6.73
CA ALA A 574 -38.66 -16.87 6.36
C ALA A 574 -38.76 -15.45 6.95
N SER A 575 -38.30 -15.26 8.18
CA SER A 575 -38.23 -13.94 8.82
C SER A 575 -37.27 -12.99 8.10
N LEU A 576 -36.09 -13.48 7.72
CA LEU A 576 -35.09 -12.73 6.96
C LEU A 576 -35.61 -12.36 5.57
N ALA A 577 -36.24 -13.32 4.86
CA ALA A 577 -36.82 -13.09 3.53
C ALA A 577 -37.91 -11.99 3.57
N ARG A 578 -38.74 -11.96 4.61
CA ARG A 578 -39.72 -10.88 4.80
C ARG A 578 -39.05 -9.50 4.95
N LYS A 579 -37.82 -9.44 5.45
CA LYS A 579 -37.03 -8.20 5.60
C LYS A 579 -36.26 -7.83 4.31
N GLY A 580 -36.39 -8.62 3.25
CA GLY A 580 -35.61 -8.44 2.01
C GLY A 580 -34.20 -9.03 2.08
N LEU A 581 -33.89 -9.86 3.08
CA LEU A 581 -32.59 -10.52 3.24
C LEU A 581 -32.69 -11.95 2.70
N GLY A 582 -31.94 -12.26 1.65
CA GLY A 582 -31.84 -13.60 1.09
C GLY A 582 -30.82 -14.47 1.83
N GLY A 583 -30.85 -15.77 1.55
CA GLY A 583 -29.85 -16.72 2.05
C GLY A 583 -28.74 -17.00 1.04
N ILE A 584 -27.58 -17.39 1.55
CA ILE A 584 -26.41 -17.82 0.77
C ILE A 584 -26.37 -19.34 0.81
N ASN A 585 -26.46 -20.01 -0.34
CA ASN A 585 -26.24 -21.44 -0.36
C ASN A 585 -24.73 -21.77 -0.23
N PRO A 586 -24.35 -22.94 0.30
CA PRO A 586 -22.96 -23.28 0.55
C PRO A 586 -22.07 -23.22 -0.69
N THR A 587 -22.56 -23.63 -1.85
CA THR A 587 -21.80 -23.62 -3.11
C THR A 587 -21.46 -22.20 -3.53
N ASP A 588 -22.43 -21.29 -3.54
CA ASP A 588 -22.23 -19.88 -3.91
C ASP A 588 -21.36 -19.17 -2.88
N GLY A 589 -21.54 -19.47 -1.59
CA GLY A 589 -20.72 -18.92 -0.53
C GLY A 589 -19.24 -19.28 -0.65
N LEU A 590 -18.93 -20.55 -0.94
CA LEU A 590 -17.56 -21.02 -1.14
C LEU A 590 -16.96 -20.51 -2.47
N ALA A 591 -17.77 -20.37 -3.52
CA ALA A 591 -17.33 -19.73 -4.76
C ALA A 591 -17.00 -18.24 -4.53
N ALA A 592 -17.81 -17.55 -3.75
CA ALA A 592 -17.54 -16.17 -3.35
C ALA A 592 -16.28 -16.06 -2.46
N LEU A 593 -16.05 -17.01 -1.55
CA LEU A 593 -14.82 -17.07 -0.76
C LEU A 593 -13.59 -17.19 -1.69
N ALA A 594 -13.62 -18.08 -2.69
CA ALA A 594 -12.56 -18.21 -3.68
C ALA A 594 -12.30 -16.88 -4.42
N PHE A 595 -13.37 -16.25 -4.87
CA PHE A 595 -13.30 -14.96 -5.57
C PHE A 595 -12.72 -13.84 -4.69
N LEU A 596 -13.11 -13.77 -3.42
CA LEU A 596 -12.64 -12.75 -2.48
C LEU A 596 -11.19 -12.98 -2.04
N LEU A 597 -10.76 -14.24 -1.86
CA LEU A 597 -9.36 -14.57 -1.53
C LEU A 597 -8.37 -14.12 -2.62
N ALA A 598 -8.81 -14.09 -3.87
CA ALA A 598 -8.02 -13.57 -4.99
C ALA A 598 -7.90 -12.03 -4.99
N ARG A 599 -8.54 -11.36 -4.04
CA ARG A 599 -8.64 -9.90 -3.97
C ARG A 599 -7.98 -9.37 -2.71
N GLU A 600 -7.66 -8.09 -2.75
CA GLU A 600 -6.91 -7.41 -1.69
C GLU A 600 -7.78 -6.46 -0.85
N GLU A 601 -9.09 -6.39 -1.14
CA GLU A 601 -9.99 -5.59 -0.33
C GLU A 601 -10.00 -6.10 1.13
N PRO A 602 -9.70 -5.22 2.11
CA PRO A 602 -9.66 -5.63 3.52
C PRO A 602 -11.04 -6.05 4.05
N GLN A 603 -12.10 -5.55 3.42
CA GLN A 603 -13.47 -5.82 3.82
C GLN A 603 -14.38 -5.94 2.60
N ALA A 604 -15.19 -6.99 2.58
CA ALA A 604 -16.23 -7.20 1.57
C ALA A 604 -17.47 -7.83 2.20
N GLY A 605 -18.67 -7.43 1.75
CA GLY A 605 -19.93 -8.04 2.16
C GLY A 605 -20.52 -8.93 1.06
N LEU A 606 -20.91 -10.16 1.39
CA LEU A 606 -21.72 -11.01 0.54
C LEU A 606 -23.16 -10.99 1.07
N LEU A 607 -23.98 -10.16 0.44
CA LEU A 607 -25.29 -9.75 0.94
C LEU A 607 -26.34 -9.92 -0.16
N PRO A 608 -27.01 -11.09 -0.25
CA PRO A 608 -28.14 -11.27 -1.15
C PRO A 608 -29.35 -10.49 -0.59
N ILE A 609 -29.50 -9.22 -0.98
CA ILE A 609 -30.50 -8.28 -0.45
C ILE A 609 -31.36 -7.74 -1.57
N ASP A 610 -32.69 -7.81 -1.37
CA ASP A 610 -33.65 -6.95 -2.08
C ASP A 610 -33.61 -5.55 -1.45
N TRP A 611 -32.80 -4.68 -2.03
CA TRP A 611 -32.58 -3.33 -1.50
C TRP A 611 -33.85 -2.49 -1.47
N GLY A 612 -34.77 -2.67 -2.42
CA GLY A 612 -36.05 -1.97 -2.44
C GLY A 612 -36.88 -2.30 -1.20
N ARG A 613 -37.03 -3.60 -0.91
CA ARG A 613 -37.76 -4.09 0.26
C ARG A 613 -37.03 -3.79 1.57
N PHE A 614 -35.70 -3.91 1.60
CA PHE A 614 -34.91 -3.62 2.79
C PHE A 614 -34.99 -2.14 3.19
N LEU A 615 -34.75 -1.22 2.24
CA LEU A 615 -34.72 0.21 2.51
C LEU A 615 -36.11 0.78 2.82
N SER A 616 -37.19 0.23 2.23
CA SER A 616 -38.58 0.67 2.53
C SER A 616 -39.02 0.40 3.95
N ARG A 617 -38.29 -0.44 4.71
CA ARG A 617 -38.58 -0.80 6.11
C ARG A 617 -37.69 -0.11 7.13
N GLN A 618 -36.78 0.77 6.68
CA GLN A 618 -35.97 1.55 7.63
C GLN A 618 -36.85 2.49 8.44
N ILE A 619 -36.46 2.72 9.70
CA ILE A 619 -37.19 3.55 10.65
C ILE A 619 -37.39 4.96 10.07
N ASP A 620 -38.60 5.49 10.18
CA ASP A 620 -39.03 6.82 9.72
C ASP A 620 -39.04 7.05 8.20
N GLY A 621 -38.96 6.00 7.37
CA GLY A 621 -38.99 6.14 5.92
C GLY A 621 -37.79 6.91 5.32
N ARG A 622 -36.79 7.25 6.13
CA ARG A 622 -35.55 7.90 5.70
C ARG A 622 -34.47 6.85 5.47
N CYS A 623 -33.86 6.86 4.29
CA CYS A 623 -32.70 6.04 4.00
C CYS A 623 -31.50 6.61 4.76
N PRO A 624 -30.84 5.85 5.64
CA PRO A 624 -29.59 6.30 6.26
C PRO A 624 -28.57 6.66 5.19
N PRO A 625 -27.78 7.73 5.36
CA PRO A 625 -26.77 8.16 4.38
C PRO A 625 -25.79 7.05 3.99
N PHE A 626 -25.46 6.16 4.90
CA PHE A 626 -24.62 4.98 4.66
C PHE A 626 -25.10 4.12 3.46
N PHE A 627 -26.43 4.02 3.21
CA PHE A 627 -27.00 3.23 2.10
C PHE A 627 -27.35 4.06 0.86
N GLU A 628 -27.05 5.35 0.84
CA GLU A 628 -27.44 6.27 -0.24
C GLU A 628 -26.98 5.79 -1.62
N ALA A 629 -25.77 5.26 -1.72
CA ALA A 629 -25.21 4.73 -2.98
C ALA A 629 -25.97 3.50 -3.53
N LEU A 630 -26.86 2.89 -2.74
CA LEU A 630 -27.67 1.71 -3.12
C LEU A 630 -29.12 2.07 -3.48
N ARG A 631 -29.54 3.31 -3.25
CA ARG A 631 -30.91 3.79 -3.37
C ARG A 631 -31.44 3.79 -4.82
N GLY A 632 -30.56 3.97 -5.82
CA GLY A 632 -30.92 4.03 -7.25
C GLY A 632 -30.91 2.69 -7.99
N ALA A 633 -30.64 1.57 -7.30
CA ALA A 633 -30.32 0.29 -7.93
C ALA A 633 -31.53 -0.63 -8.14
N SER A 634 -32.76 -0.17 -7.90
CA SER A 634 -33.94 -1.06 -7.87
C SER A 634 -34.63 -1.31 -9.23
N ASN A 635 -34.21 -0.71 -10.35
CA ASN A 635 -34.89 -0.94 -11.66
C ASN A 635 -34.01 -0.73 -12.90
N SER A 636 -32.73 -0.95 -12.89
CA SER A 636 -32.00 -1.11 -14.15
C SER A 636 -31.07 -2.33 -14.08
N GLU A 637 -31.24 -3.21 -15.04
CA GLU A 637 -30.21 -4.21 -15.38
C GLU A 637 -28.84 -3.56 -15.32
N ALA A 638 -27.92 -4.26 -14.66
CA ALA A 638 -26.59 -3.77 -14.36
C ALA A 638 -25.92 -3.15 -15.61
N HIS A 639 -26.06 -1.86 -15.75
CA HIS A 639 -25.12 -1.07 -16.51
C HIS A 639 -23.91 -0.93 -15.56
N VAL A 640 -22.96 -1.84 -15.69
CA VAL A 640 -21.60 -1.62 -15.20
C VAL A 640 -21.17 -0.32 -15.88
N PRO A 641 -20.93 0.80 -15.16
CA PRO A 641 -20.27 1.92 -15.81
C PRO A 641 -18.97 1.33 -16.35
N ALA A 642 -18.76 1.45 -17.64
CA ALA A 642 -17.47 1.13 -18.26
C ALA A 642 -16.36 1.74 -17.41
N PRO A 643 -15.19 1.09 -17.25
CA PRO A 643 -14.05 1.65 -16.58
C PRO A 643 -13.90 3.08 -17.07
N GLY A 644 -13.79 4.04 -16.18
CA GLY A 644 -13.85 5.47 -16.52
C GLY A 644 -12.99 5.70 -17.75
N ILE A 645 -13.61 6.23 -18.80
CA ILE A 645 -12.97 6.40 -20.10
C ILE A 645 -11.68 7.19 -19.84
N PRO A 646 -10.51 6.73 -20.29
CA PRO A 646 -9.26 7.47 -20.11
C PRO A 646 -9.46 8.92 -20.55
N PRO A 647 -8.94 9.94 -19.85
CA PRO A 647 -9.20 11.34 -20.16
C PRO A 647 -8.98 11.70 -21.64
N ALA A 648 -8.00 11.10 -22.29
CA ALA A 648 -7.73 11.25 -23.71
C ALA A 648 -8.85 10.67 -24.61
N GLU A 649 -9.43 9.56 -24.20
CA GLU A 649 -10.53 8.91 -24.93
C GLU A 649 -11.85 9.64 -24.71
N ALA A 650 -12.09 10.13 -23.49
CA ALA A 650 -13.24 11.00 -23.18
C ALA A 650 -13.19 12.30 -24.00
N LEU A 651 -12.01 12.90 -24.15
CA LEU A 651 -11.80 14.07 -25.01
C LEU A 651 -12.14 13.75 -26.47
N ARG A 652 -11.61 12.62 -27.02
CA ARG A 652 -11.90 12.22 -28.42
C ARG A 652 -13.39 11.97 -28.65
N GLN A 653 -14.07 11.31 -27.69
CA GLN A 653 -15.51 11.06 -27.78
C GLN A 653 -16.31 12.38 -27.80
N ARG A 654 -15.99 13.34 -26.93
CA ARG A 654 -16.65 14.65 -26.88
C ARG A 654 -16.40 15.46 -28.15
N LEU A 655 -15.17 15.44 -28.68
CA LEU A 655 -14.89 16.08 -29.97
C LEU A 655 -15.65 15.42 -31.13
N ALA A 656 -15.86 14.09 -31.08
CA ALA A 656 -16.63 13.36 -32.07
C ALA A 656 -18.15 13.59 -31.97
N THR A 657 -18.68 13.92 -30.79
CA THR A 657 -20.11 14.22 -30.56
C THR A 657 -20.49 15.66 -30.88
N GLY A 658 -19.53 16.51 -31.25
CA GLY A 658 -19.81 17.90 -31.66
C GLY A 658 -19.89 18.89 -30.50
N ASP A 659 -19.35 18.53 -29.33
CA ASP A 659 -19.22 19.44 -28.19
C ASP A 659 -18.25 20.59 -28.52
N ASP A 660 -18.35 21.69 -27.76
CA ASP A 660 -17.39 22.80 -27.86
C ASP A 660 -15.96 22.30 -27.62
N PRO A 661 -15.06 22.35 -28.61
CA PRO A 661 -13.73 21.87 -28.51
C PRO A 661 -12.92 22.54 -27.37
N GLY A 662 -13.18 23.80 -27.10
CA GLY A 662 -12.58 24.55 -26.01
C GLY A 662 -12.96 24.00 -24.66
N ALA A 663 -14.26 23.85 -24.42
CA ALA A 663 -14.75 23.32 -23.15
C ALA A 663 -14.26 21.87 -22.90
N ALA A 664 -14.25 21.03 -23.93
CA ALA A 664 -13.77 19.67 -23.85
C ALA A 664 -12.26 19.59 -23.52
N LEU A 665 -11.45 20.45 -24.12
CA LEU A 665 -10.01 20.54 -23.87
C LEU A 665 -9.69 21.06 -22.47
N LEU A 666 -10.41 22.10 -22.02
CA LEU A 666 -10.24 22.61 -20.66
C LEU A 666 -10.55 21.54 -19.62
N GLU A 667 -11.64 20.81 -19.80
CA GLU A 667 -12.00 19.71 -18.91
C GLU A 667 -10.92 18.62 -18.89
N TYR A 668 -10.37 18.25 -20.05
CA TYR A 668 -9.24 17.32 -20.13
C TYR A 668 -8.04 17.81 -19.32
N LEU A 669 -7.67 19.09 -19.47
CA LEU A 669 -6.54 19.71 -18.75
C LEU A 669 -6.79 19.73 -17.24
N GLU A 670 -8.00 20.13 -16.82
CA GLU A 670 -8.39 20.14 -15.41
C GLU A 670 -8.29 18.74 -14.78
N ILE A 671 -8.79 17.71 -15.48
CA ILE A 671 -8.70 16.33 -15.00
C ILE A 671 -7.22 15.89 -14.92
N ARG A 672 -6.41 16.17 -15.93
CA ARG A 672 -4.98 15.80 -15.95
C ARG A 672 -4.19 16.48 -14.84
N VAL A 673 -4.35 17.79 -14.70
CA VAL A 673 -3.63 18.55 -13.65
C VAL A 673 -4.13 18.16 -12.25
N ALA A 674 -5.44 17.96 -12.06
CA ALA A 674 -5.97 17.49 -10.79
C ALA A 674 -5.39 16.12 -10.39
N LEU A 675 -5.29 15.18 -11.34
CA LEU A 675 -4.68 13.86 -11.11
C LEU A 675 -3.20 13.98 -10.74
N LEU A 676 -2.44 14.83 -11.44
CA LEU A 676 -1.02 15.06 -11.15
C LEU A 676 -0.80 15.68 -9.77
N LEU A 677 -1.65 16.63 -9.40
CA LEU A 677 -1.56 17.34 -8.11
C LEU A 677 -2.19 16.55 -6.95
N GLY A 678 -2.91 15.45 -7.24
CA GLY A 678 -3.65 14.70 -6.22
C GLY A 678 -4.85 15.46 -5.64
N LEU A 679 -5.41 16.41 -6.42
CA LEU A 679 -6.56 17.23 -6.06
C LEU A 679 -7.85 16.68 -6.69
N ARG A 680 -9.00 17.06 -6.11
CA ARG A 680 -10.28 16.91 -6.81
C ARG A 680 -10.44 18.05 -7.80
N ARG A 681 -11.10 17.80 -8.94
CA ARG A 681 -11.31 18.80 -10.00
C ARG A 681 -11.90 20.12 -9.45
N GLU A 682 -12.83 20.01 -8.52
CA GLU A 682 -13.53 21.15 -7.92
C GLU A 682 -12.61 22.00 -7.00
N GLN A 683 -11.45 21.48 -6.63
CA GLN A 683 -10.44 22.18 -5.82
C GLN A 683 -9.42 22.94 -6.67
N LEU A 684 -9.49 22.78 -8.00
CA LEU A 684 -8.53 23.33 -8.93
C LEU A 684 -9.03 24.69 -9.42
N ASP A 685 -8.30 25.76 -9.11
CA ASP A 685 -8.56 27.09 -9.67
C ASP A 685 -7.82 27.22 -11.00
N SER A 686 -8.54 27.12 -12.11
CA SER A 686 -8.01 27.19 -13.48
C SER A 686 -7.39 28.56 -13.84
N ARG A 687 -7.56 29.57 -12.99
CA ARG A 687 -6.94 30.92 -13.13
C ARG A 687 -5.70 31.09 -12.28
N CYS A 688 -5.34 30.12 -11.47
CA CYS A 688 -4.12 30.14 -10.69
C CYS A 688 -2.94 29.59 -11.52
N PRO A 689 -1.76 30.23 -11.49
CA PRO A 689 -0.57 29.69 -12.16
C PRO A 689 -0.27 28.26 -11.72
N LEU A 690 0.07 27.37 -12.67
CA LEU A 690 0.30 25.95 -12.43
C LEU A 690 1.34 25.70 -11.32
N ARG A 691 2.40 26.49 -11.25
CA ARG A 691 3.40 26.43 -10.20
C ARG A 691 2.82 26.74 -8.79
N HIS A 692 1.87 27.66 -8.69
CA HIS A 692 1.23 28.03 -7.43
C HIS A 692 0.21 26.99 -6.98
N LEU A 693 -0.33 26.18 -7.91
CA LEU A 693 -1.12 25.00 -7.63
C LEU A 693 -0.29 23.84 -7.07
N GLY A 694 1.05 23.94 -7.17
CA GLY A 694 1.99 22.94 -6.67
C GLY A 694 2.61 22.06 -7.77
N LEU A 695 2.49 22.44 -9.04
CA LEU A 695 3.14 21.73 -10.15
C LEU A 695 4.68 21.89 -10.03
N ASP A 696 5.37 20.81 -9.74
CA ASP A 696 6.83 20.78 -9.70
C ASP A 696 7.42 20.33 -11.05
N SER A 697 8.76 20.30 -11.15
CA SER A 697 9.46 19.97 -12.40
C SER A 697 9.17 18.55 -12.89
N LEU A 698 8.93 17.57 -11.99
CA LEU A 698 8.62 16.20 -12.39
C LEU A 698 7.17 16.08 -12.88
N MET A 699 6.26 16.77 -12.22
CA MET A 699 4.87 16.84 -12.65
C MET A 699 4.72 17.58 -13.99
N ALA A 700 5.54 18.64 -14.22
CA ALA A 700 5.58 19.33 -15.50
C ALA A 700 6.07 18.45 -16.65
N VAL A 701 7.08 17.59 -16.39
CA VAL A 701 7.56 16.60 -17.38
C VAL A 701 6.44 15.59 -17.69
N GLU A 702 5.74 15.10 -16.68
CA GLU A 702 4.65 14.14 -16.87
C GLU A 702 3.46 14.80 -17.61
N LEU A 703 3.10 16.04 -17.27
CA LEU A 703 2.08 16.80 -17.99
C LEU A 703 2.44 16.98 -19.47
N ARG A 704 3.69 17.38 -19.75
CA ARG A 704 4.21 17.50 -21.11
C ARG A 704 4.13 16.19 -21.88
N HIS A 705 4.49 15.08 -21.24
CA HIS A 705 4.38 13.75 -21.85
C HIS A 705 2.93 13.40 -22.21
N HIS A 706 1.96 13.67 -21.33
CA HIS A 706 0.55 13.48 -21.61
C HIS A 706 0.07 14.33 -22.76
N LEU A 707 0.42 15.62 -22.80
CA LEU A 707 0.05 16.52 -23.90
C LEU A 707 0.59 16.05 -25.24
N ARG A 708 1.84 15.60 -25.26
CA ARG A 708 2.49 15.08 -26.47
C ARG A 708 1.87 13.77 -26.95
N ARG A 709 1.58 12.84 -26.03
CA ARG A 709 1.00 11.53 -26.37
C ARG A 709 -0.48 11.64 -26.76
N ASP A 710 -1.27 12.40 -26.00
CA ASP A 710 -2.73 12.44 -26.12
C ASP A 710 -3.21 13.41 -27.19
N LEU A 711 -2.45 14.50 -27.42
CA LEU A 711 -2.79 15.62 -28.30
C LEU A 711 -1.78 15.88 -29.41
N GLU A 712 -0.65 15.17 -29.43
CA GLU A 712 0.47 15.36 -30.34
C GLU A 712 1.07 16.79 -30.30
N VAL A 713 0.97 17.46 -29.12
CA VAL A 713 1.49 18.82 -28.91
C VAL A 713 2.60 18.81 -27.89
N ASP A 714 3.75 19.38 -28.25
CA ASP A 714 4.90 19.53 -27.37
C ASP A 714 4.94 20.95 -26.76
N VAL A 715 4.75 21.04 -25.45
CA VAL A 715 4.81 22.30 -24.70
C VAL A 715 6.15 22.37 -23.96
N PRO A 716 6.96 23.43 -24.17
CA PRO A 716 8.25 23.57 -23.49
C PRO A 716 8.11 23.58 -21.97
N LEU A 717 9.00 22.85 -21.27
CA LEU A 717 9.00 22.80 -19.79
C LEU A 717 9.07 24.16 -19.11
N PRO A 718 9.90 25.13 -19.58
CA PRO A 718 9.93 26.46 -18.97
C PRO A 718 8.55 27.16 -18.95
N ASP A 719 7.73 26.90 -19.97
CA ASP A 719 6.39 27.49 -20.05
C ASP A 719 5.45 26.87 -18.98
N LEU A 720 5.49 25.55 -18.79
CA LEU A 720 4.71 24.85 -17.78
C LEU A 720 5.15 25.19 -16.34
N LEU A 721 6.42 25.51 -16.14
CA LEU A 721 6.99 25.89 -14.85
C LEU A 721 6.93 27.40 -14.57
N GLY A 722 6.53 28.21 -15.55
CA GLY A 722 6.32 29.64 -15.44
C GLY A 722 4.99 30.01 -14.80
N ASP A 723 4.54 31.25 -15.09
CA ASP A 723 3.26 31.81 -14.59
C ASP A 723 2.04 31.37 -15.43
N MET A 724 2.17 30.33 -16.25
CA MET A 724 1.09 29.84 -17.13
C MET A 724 -0.11 29.35 -16.32
N ILE A 725 -1.30 29.77 -16.70
CA ILE A 725 -2.57 29.29 -16.16
C ILE A 725 -3.23 28.29 -17.13
N LEU A 726 -4.17 27.48 -16.63
CA LEU A 726 -4.80 26.43 -17.44
C LEU A 726 -5.54 26.96 -18.68
N THR A 727 -6.15 28.14 -18.57
CA THR A 727 -6.84 28.75 -19.71
C THR A 727 -5.87 29.22 -20.79
N GLU A 728 -4.68 29.73 -20.43
CA GLU A 728 -3.64 30.09 -21.42
C GLU A 728 -3.04 28.85 -22.08
N LEU A 729 -2.86 27.77 -21.31
CA LEU A 729 -2.43 26.49 -21.86
C LEU A 729 -3.46 25.92 -22.84
N GLN A 730 -4.75 26.04 -22.51
CA GLN A 730 -5.87 25.65 -23.38
C GLN A 730 -5.82 26.44 -24.70
N ASP A 731 -5.74 27.77 -24.65
CA ASP A 731 -5.69 28.63 -25.84
C ASP A 731 -4.51 28.25 -26.75
N ARG A 732 -3.34 28.05 -26.17
CA ARG A 732 -2.14 27.64 -26.89
C ARG A 732 -2.27 26.25 -27.55
N LEU A 733 -2.92 25.33 -26.88
CA LEU A 733 -3.17 24.00 -27.46
C LEU A 733 -4.18 24.05 -28.60
N GLN A 734 -5.22 24.89 -28.51
CA GLN A 734 -6.20 25.11 -29.59
C GLN A 734 -5.58 25.70 -30.85
N GLU A 735 -4.53 26.47 -30.71
CA GLU A 735 -3.80 27.05 -31.86
C GLU A 735 -2.95 26.03 -32.62
N SER A 736 -2.75 24.82 -32.05
CA SER A 736 -1.90 23.80 -32.67
C SER A 736 -2.53 23.23 -33.96
N PRO A 737 -1.74 22.99 -35.02
CA PRO A 737 -2.23 22.46 -36.30
C PRO A 737 -2.92 21.10 -36.16
N SER A 738 -2.42 20.24 -35.27
CA SER A 738 -2.93 18.89 -35.03
C SER A 738 -4.35 18.90 -34.46
N LEU A 739 -4.65 19.76 -33.50
CA LEU A 739 -6.00 19.88 -32.94
C LEU A 739 -6.98 20.60 -33.89
N ARG A 740 -6.52 21.57 -34.67
CA ARG A 740 -7.34 22.21 -35.71
C ARG A 740 -7.76 21.23 -36.80
N GLN A 741 -6.87 20.30 -37.16
CA GLN A 741 -7.17 19.29 -38.16
C GLN A 741 -8.11 18.20 -37.61
N ALA A 742 -7.98 17.81 -36.37
CA ALA A 742 -8.88 16.86 -35.68
C ALA A 742 -10.31 17.43 -35.53
N ALA A 743 -10.44 18.70 -35.18
CA ALA A 743 -11.74 19.40 -35.12
C ALA A 743 -12.40 19.56 -36.50
N ALA A 744 -11.61 19.77 -37.54
CA ALA A 744 -12.13 19.88 -38.93
C ALA A 744 -12.54 18.52 -39.50
N THR A 745 -11.92 17.42 -39.12
CA THR A 745 -12.23 16.06 -39.59
C THR A 745 -13.47 15.47 -38.88
N GLY A 746 -13.75 15.87 -37.65
CA GLY A 746 -14.98 15.50 -36.90
C GLY A 746 -16.28 16.04 -37.54
N MET A 747 -16.23 17.10 -38.36
CA MET A 747 -17.34 17.64 -39.10
C MET A 747 -17.60 16.95 -40.47
N SER A 748 -16.74 15.99 -40.91
CA SER A 748 -16.84 15.41 -42.25
C SER A 748 -17.07 13.90 -42.32
N SER A 749 -17.26 13.17 -41.21
CA SER A 749 -17.44 11.71 -41.27
C SER A 749 -18.82 11.21 -40.79
N ALA A 750 -19.88 11.84 -41.26
CA ALA A 750 -21.21 11.21 -41.30
C ALA A 750 -21.44 10.58 -42.69
N THR A 751 -20.56 9.70 -43.18
CA THR A 751 -20.82 8.69 -44.21
C THR A 751 -19.66 7.73 -44.39
N ALA A 752 -19.96 6.45 -44.16
CA ALA A 752 -19.44 5.22 -44.79
C ALA A 752 -17.95 4.91 -44.78
N GLY A 753 -17.64 3.69 -44.28
CA GLY A 753 -16.54 2.92 -44.86
C GLY A 753 -15.64 2.19 -43.87
N GLY A 754 -15.83 0.88 -43.85
CA GLY A 754 -15.16 -0.16 -43.06
C GLY A 754 -13.64 -0.08 -42.95
N TRP A 755 -13.15 -0.51 -41.80
CA TRP A 755 -11.75 -0.77 -41.57
C TRP A 755 -11.46 -2.26 -41.78
N LYS A 756 -10.51 -2.54 -42.67
CA LYS A 756 -9.89 -3.85 -42.82
C LYS A 756 -8.87 -4.05 -41.69
N GLU A 757 -8.99 -5.20 -41.03
CA GLU A 757 -7.89 -5.77 -40.24
C GLU A 757 -6.63 -5.91 -41.10
N MET A 758 -5.52 -5.50 -40.58
CA MET A 758 -4.21 -5.95 -41.03
C MET A 758 -3.49 -6.53 -39.81
N GLU A 759 -3.38 -7.86 -39.82
CA GLU A 759 -2.41 -8.62 -39.04
C GLU A 759 -0.98 -8.15 -39.38
N LEU A 760 -0.21 -7.86 -38.32
CA LEU A 760 1.20 -8.26 -38.22
C LEU A 760 1.64 -8.08 -36.76
#